data_43ee5470b1f89954ad53e58a3042f953
#
_entry.id   43ee5470b1f89954ad53e58a3042f953
#
_cell.length_a   1.000
_cell.length_b   1.000
_cell.length_c   1.000
_cell.angle_alpha   90.00
_cell.angle_beta   90.00
_cell.angle_gamma   90.00
#
_symmetry.space_group_name_H-M   'P 1'
#
loop_
_entity.id
_entity.type
_entity.pdbx_description
1 polymer ?
#
loop_
_entity_poly.entity_id
_entity_poly.type
_entity_poly.pdbx_seq_one_letter_code
_entity_poly.pdbx_strand_id
1 'polypeptide(L)'
;MQTPLAPYMLRPHQTLLLCRCSHTSLVPTPRSQIRFFCNSRPSRRSRKKPTEDHSSPSPSPPPGMSSQRTVADVLMGAARAAAEKKAKKSPQAQDVAVPRLKKPKAGENQDGNGNIPQLPDASTPNEEKEEKKVELELRKKGSDFDPKTVACWNEGESVPFLFLARALDLISNESGRIAIADILTNVFRTVIATTPGDLVSVVYLSANKIAPPHEGLELGIGDASIIRALAEAYGRKEEHVKNQLKELGDLGLVAKASRLSQRVMFKPKPLTVSKVLDTFRTIAKEAGKDSQDKKRNHIKGLLVAATDCEPQYLIRLLQSKMRIGLAEQTVLIALGQAAAYCDTLPAPPPESQSPLEEAAKIIKQVYSVLPDYDKIIPNLLRLGVWKLSEVCKFSLGVPVKPMLAKPTKGVSEILDKFQGMEFTCEYKYDGERAQIHYMEDGSVEIYSRNAERNTGKYPDVVNSVSRFKKPSVKSFVLDCEVVAYDREKQKILPFQILSTRARKDVAMGDIKVEVCTFAFDILFLNGEALLQEQLRTRRQHLYDSFEEIPGYFQFATALTSTDLEEIQNFLQIAVNSSCEGLIIKTLDGDATYEPSKRSNNWLKLKKDYMDSIGDSLDLVPIAAFHGRGKRTGVYGSFLLACYDEQNEEYQSICNIGTGFSEKDLEDRSTSLRSKVIPRPKPYYRFGDTLNPDVWFEPAEVWEVKAADLSISPVHRAARGAIDPNKGISLRFPRLLRIRDDKNPDQATTAEQVAELYRAQKINHVNNQTEENDE
;
A
#
# COMPACT_ATOMS: atom_id res chain seq x y z
N MET A 1 25.01 26.39 55.61
CA MET A 1 25.41 25.46 56.67
C MET A 1 25.42 24.07 56.05
N GLN A 2 26.62 23.70 55.83
CA GLN A 2 27.26 22.39 55.99
C GLN A 2 26.83 21.23 55.10
N THR A 3 27.60 21.04 54.06
CA THR A 3 28.17 19.74 53.55
C THR A 3 29.04 19.09 54.63
N PRO A 4 29.65 17.88 54.49
CA PRO A 4 29.73 16.86 53.42
C PRO A 4 29.84 15.40 53.95
N LEU A 5 29.99 14.37 53.10
CA LEU A 5 31.14 13.44 53.03
C LEU A 5 30.79 12.06 52.42
N ALA A 6 31.42 11.74 51.33
CA ALA A 6 31.79 10.38 50.92
C ALA A 6 33.10 10.03 51.62
N PRO A 7 33.80 8.90 51.43
CA PRO A 7 33.66 7.70 50.57
C PRO A 7 34.00 6.39 51.29
N TYR A 8 34.03 5.19 50.63
CA TYR A 8 35.15 4.25 50.69
C TYR A 8 35.03 3.06 49.71
N MET A 9 36.09 2.90 48.97
CA MET A 9 36.46 1.70 48.17
C MET A 9 36.73 0.49 49.06
N LEU A 10 36.67 -0.72 48.44
CA LEU A 10 37.73 -1.73 48.42
C LEU A 10 37.38 -2.99 47.63
N ARG A 11 38.17 -3.32 46.64
CA ARG A 11 38.48 -4.66 46.10
C ARG A 11 39.64 -5.22 46.95
N PRO A 12 40.20 -6.45 46.79
CA PRO A 12 39.90 -7.62 45.94
C PRO A 12 40.04 -8.96 46.69
N HIS A 13 39.85 -10.15 46.06
CA HIS A 13 40.81 -11.24 46.05
C HIS A 13 40.42 -12.43 45.15
N GLN A 14 41.42 -12.85 44.40
CA GLN A 14 41.53 -14.07 43.63
C GLN A 14 41.61 -15.29 44.54
N THR A 15 41.16 -16.46 44.05
CA THR A 15 41.88 -17.72 44.26
C THR A 15 41.61 -18.72 43.14
N LEU A 16 42.66 -19.07 42.44
CA LEU A 16 42.82 -20.23 41.57
C LEU A 16 42.76 -21.54 42.38
N LEU A 17 42.22 -22.58 41.76
CA LEU A 17 42.73 -23.94 41.99
C LEU A 17 42.56 -24.82 40.76
N LEU A 18 43.68 -25.27 40.24
CA LEU A 18 43.95 -26.29 39.25
C LEU A 18 43.86 -27.69 39.88
N CYS A 19 43.40 -28.68 39.07
CA CYS A 19 43.92 -30.08 39.07
C CYS A 19 43.30 -30.77 37.85
N ARG A 20 43.93 -31.20 37.04
CA ARG A 20 44.90 -32.07 36.30
C ARG A 20 44.50 -33.55 36.34
N CYS A 21 44.54 -34.11 35.12
CA CYS A 21 44.97 -35.47 34.70
C CYS A 21 43.93 -36.59 34.83
N SER A 22 43.79 -37.57 33.92
CA SER A 22 44.71 -38.14 32.91
C SER A 22 43.99 -39.20 32.07
N HIS A 23 44.39 -39.32 30.80
CA HIS A 23 44.64 -40.51 29.95
C HIS A 23 43.77 -41.77 30.08
N THR A 24 43.28 -42.37 29.00
CA THR A 24 43.91 -43.21 27.93
C THR A 24 42.77 -43.76 27.06
N SER A 25 42.81 -43.79 25.80
CA SER A 25 43.52 -44.47 24.72
C SER A 25 42.64 -45.51 23.97
N LEU A 26 42.82 -45.46 22.66
CA LEU A 26 42.76 -46.56 21.66
C LEU A 26 41.51 -46.79 20.81
N VAL A 27 41.68 -46.51 19.55
CA VAL A 27 41.23 -46.91 18.23
C VAL A 27 41.13 -48.48 18.07
N PRO A 28 40.38 -49.14 17.12
CA PRO A 28 40.41 -48.83 15.69
C PRO A 28 39.10 -49.09 14.88
N THR A 29 39.16 -48.57 13.65
CA THR A 29 38.29 -48.81 12.46
C THR A 29 38.23 -50.30 12.03
N PRO A 30 37.25 -50.65 11.11
CA PRO A 30 37.70 -50.88 9.76
C PRO A 30 36.84 -50.35 8.60
N ARG A 31 37.59 -50.05 7.54
CA ARG A 31 37.19 -49.80 6.14
C ARG A 31 36.46 -50.98 5.54
N SER A 32 35.53 -50.69 4.61
CA SER A 32 35.34 -51.52 3.43
C SER A 32 35.15 -50.66 2.18
N GLN A 33 36.07 -50.84 1.26
CA GLN A 33 36.10 -50.34 -0.12
C GLN A 33 35.19 -51.21 -1.01
N ILE A 34 34.54 -50.64 -2.02
CA ILE A 34 34.30 -51.24 -3.33
C ILE A 34 34.20 -50.09 -4.33
N ARG A 35 35.15 -49.87 -5.07
CA ARG A 35 35.69 -50.07 -6.41
C ARG A 35 34.85 -49.51 -7.55
N PHE A 36 35.49 -48.57 -8.22
CA PHE A 36 35.34 -48.08 -9.59
C PHE A 36 35.17 -49.13 -10.65
N PHE A 37 34.37 -48.82 -11.69
CA PHE A 37 34.67 -49.25 -13.05
C PHE A 37 34.51 -48.05 -14.03
N CYS A 38 35.63 -47.77 -14.66
CA CYS A 38 35.83 -46.88 -15.81
C CYS A 38 35.99 -47.77 -17.06
N ASN A 39 35.39 -47.38 -18.17
CA ASN A 39 35.92 -47.70 -19.53
C ASN A 39 35.00 -46.94 -20.53
N SER A 40 35.41 -46.12 -21.34
CA SER A 40 36.50 -45.84 -22.29
C SER A 40 35.86 -45.49 -23.64
N ARG A 41 36.28 -44.32 -24.14
CA ARG A 41 36.12 -43.88 -25.55
C ARG A 41 36.98 -44.76 -26.51
N PRO A 42 36.73 -44.77 -27.88
CA PRO A 42 37.36 -43.75 -28.72
C PRO A 42 36.55 -43.35 -29.98
N SER A 43 36.67 -42.16 -30.44
CA SER A 43 37.49 -41.45 -31.44
C SER A 43 37.00 -41.42 -32.88
N ARG A 44 36.87 -40.21 -33.41
CA ARG A 44 37.31 -39.57 -34.66
C ARG A 44 36.90 -40.14 -36.04
N ARG A 45 36.31 -39.26 -36.88
CA ARG A 45 36.84 -38.66 -38.14
C ARG A 45 35.71 -37.94 -38.87
N SER A 46 35.75 -36.65 -39.04
CA SER A 46 36.29 -35.72 -40.06
C SER A 46 35.85 -35.96 -41.50
N ARG A 47 35.36 -34.86 -42.10
CA ARG A 47 35.52 -34.35 -43.45
C ARG A 47 34.29 -34.14 -44.34
N LYS A 48 34.09 -32.92 -44.63
CA LYS A 48 34.16 -32.11 -45.88
C LYS A 48 32.81 -31.75 -46.48
N LYS A 49 32.66 -30.42 -46.67
CA LYS A 49 31.83 -29.75 -47.69
C LYS A 49 32.27 -30.16 -49.09
N PRO A 50 31.40 -30.04 -50.12
CA PRO A 50 31.54 -28.87 -51.00
C PRO A 50 30.21 -28.18 -51.37
N THR A 51 30.35 -26.95 -51.76
CA THR A 51 29.52 -25.98 -52.50
C THR A 51 29.06 -26.54 -53.85
N GLU A 52 27.87 -26.13 -54.33
CA GLU A 52 27.69 -25.43 -55.60
C GLU A 52 26.21 -25.22 -55.99
N ASP A 53 26.00 -24.09 -56.58
CA ASP A 53 24.83 -23.52 -57.22
C ASP A 53 24.01 -24.44 -58.11
N HIS A 54 22.70 -24.14 -58.22
CA HIS A 54 22.03 -23.88 -59.49
C HIS A 54 20.58 -23.32 -59.31
N SER A 55 20.34 -22.33 -60.13
CA SER A 55 19.16 -21.53 -60.39
C SER A 55 17.89 -22.25 -60.85
N SER A 56 16.72 -21.73 -60.32
CA SER A 56 15.39 -21.49 -60.93
C SER A 56 14.67 -22.57 -61.75
N PRO A 57 13.35 -22.47 -62.04
CA PRO A 57 12.36 -21.43 -61.80
C PRO A 57 11.04 -21.90 -61.18
N SER A 58 10.24 -20.88 -60.79
CA SER A 58 8.87 -21.00 -60.30
C SER A 58 7.82 -21.37 -61.35
N PRO A 59 6.73 -22.01 -61.00
CA PRO A 59 5.47 -21.90 -61.73
C PRO A 59 4.38 -21.16 -60.99
N SER A 60 3.58 -20.44 -61.76
CA SER A 60 2.43 -19.59 -61.42
C SER A 60 1.27 -20.36 -60.75
N PRO A 61 0.42 -19.66 -59.94
CA PRO A 61 -0.73 -20.31 -59.29
C PRO A 61 -2.01 -20.26 -60.14
N PRO A 62 -2.96 -21.18 -59.89
CA PRO A 62 -4.29 -21.12 -60.43
C PRO A 62 -5.24 -20.26 -59.56
N PRO A 63 -6.38 -19.76 -60.10
CA PRO A 63 -7.14 -18.71 -59.47
C PRO A 63 -8.23 -19.21 -58.52
N GLY A 64 -8.47 -18.37 -57.48
CA GLY A 64 -9.75 -18.28 -56.78
C GLY A 64 -9.86 -19.00 -55.43
N MET A 65 -9.63 -18.22 -54.35
CA MET A 65 -10.43 -18.33 -53.11
C MET A 65 -10.34 -17.02 -52.33
N SER A 66 -11.52 -16.55 -51.86
CA SER A 66 -11.79 -15.32 -51.16
C SER A 66 -10.92 -15.07 -49.94
N SER A 67 -10.35 -13.86 -49.84
CA SER A 67 -9.63 -13.36 -48.66
C SER A 67 -10.55 -13.26 -47.45
N GLN A 68 -10.30 -14.06 -46.44
CA GLN A 68 -10.85 -13.85 -45.11
C GLN A 68 -10.15 -12.66 -44.47
N ARG A 69 -10.92 -11.60 -44.15
CA ARG A 69 -10.44 -10.44 -43.37
C ARG A 69 -10.10 -10.88 -41.96
N THR A 70 -8.96 -10.48 -41.45
CA THR A 70 -8.54 -10.76 -40.07
C THR A 70 -9.37 -9.97 -39.07
N VAL A 71 -9.48 -10.48 -37.84
CA VAL A 71 -10.23 -9.83 -36.74
C VAL A 71 -9.69 -8.41 -36.45
N ALA A 72 -8.44 -8.13 -36.78
CA ALA A 72 -7.84 -6.81 -36.67
C ALA A 72 -8.44 -5.80 -37.65
N ASP A 73 -8.77 -6.21 -38.89
CA ASP A 73 -9.36 -5.31 -39.90
C ASP A 73 -10.81 -4.99 -39.57
N VAL A 74 -11.54 -5.90 -38.91
CA VAL A 74 -12.90 -5.66 -38.44
C VAL A 74 -12.94 -4.67 -37.25
N LEU A 75 -11.96 -4.76 -36.36
CA LEU A 75 -11.85 -3.85 -35.21
C LEU A 75 -11.42 -2.42 -35.63
N MET A 76 -10.55 -2.30 -36.61
CA MET A 76 -10.13 -0.98 -37.15
C MET A 76 -11.26 -0.33 -37.99
N GLY A 77 -12.07 -1.11 -38.69
CA GLY A 77 -13.25 -0.63 -39.40
C GLY A 77 -14.34 -0.11 -38.45
N ALA A 78 -14.56 -0.79 -37.31
CA ALA A 78 -15.53 -0.37 -36.29
C ALA A 78 -15.10 0.92 -35.57
N ALA A 79 -13.80 1.10 -35.32
CA ALA A 79 -13.24 2.31 -34.70
C ALA A 79 -13.37 3.54 -35.61
N ARG A 80 -13.19 3.39 -36.95
CA ARG A 80 -13.40 4.48 -37.92
C ARG A 80 -14.86 4.86 -38.06
N ALA A 81 -15.78 3.88 -38.08
CA ALA A 81 -17.23 4.16 -38.16
C ALA A 81 -17.76 4.83 -36.87
N ALA A 82 -17.16 4.57 -35.70
CA ALA A 82 -17.50 5.24 -34.45
C ALA A 82 -16.98 6.70 -34.41
N ALA A 83 -15.83 6.99 -35.03
CA ALA A 83 -15.29 8.34 -35.12
C ALA A 83 -16.09 9.21 -36.08
N GLU A 84 -16.53 8.68 -37.22
CA GLU A 84 -17.39 9.42 -38.18
C GLU A 84 -18.79 9.68 -37.66
N LYS A 85 -19.35 8.81 -36.82
CA LYS A 85 -20.66 9.05 -36.16
C LYS A 85 -20.60 10.12 -35.06
N LYS A 86 -19.41 10.36 -34.44
CA LYS A 86 -19.22 11.45 -33.48
C LYS A 86 -19.07 12.83 -34.13
N ALA A 87 -18.64 12.88 -35.40
CA ALA A 87 -18.45 14.15 -36.10
C ALA A 87 -19.72 14.73 -36.77
N LYS A 88 -20.84 13.99 -36.78
CA LYS A 88 -22.11 14.41 -37.43
C LYS A 88 -23.28 14.68 -36.47
N LYS A 89 -23.03 14.86 -35.17
CA LYS A 89 -24.06 15.29 -34.21
C LYS A 89 -23.57 16.41 -33.31
N SER A 90 -23.59 17.64 -33.84
CA SER A 90 -23.72 18.84 -33.04
C SER A 90 -25.08 19.46 -33.37
N PRO A 91 -26.02 19.51 -32.45
CA PRO A 91 -27.19 20.36 -32.58
C PRO A 91 -26.89 21.75 -32.05
N GLN A 92 -27.34 22.73 -32.77
CA GLN A 92 -27.38 24.14 -32.42
C GLN A 92 -28.05 24.36 -31.05
N ALA A 93 -27.49 25.30 -30.32
CA ALA A 93 -28.06 25.81 -29.07
C ALA A 93 -29.46 26.37 -29.31
N GLN A 94 -30.44 25.83 -28.61
CA GLN A 94 -31.69 26.53 -28.29
C GLN A 94 -31.73 26.74 -26.77
N ASP A 95 -31.84 28.02 -26.40
CA ASP A 95 -32.05 28.50 -25.04
C ASP A 95 -33.25 27.80 -24.39
N VAL A 96 -33.01 27.04 -23.33
CA VAL A 96 -34.06 26.63 -22.40
C VAL A 96 -33.68 27.15 -21.01
N ALA A 97 -34.47 28.12 -20.58
CA ALA A 97 -34.33 28.80 -19.28
C ALA A 97 -34.47 27.82 -18.11
N VAL A 98 -33.48 27.83 -17.22
CA VAL A 98 -33.53 27.17 -15.93
C VAL A 98 -34.46 27.96 -14.99
N PRO A 99 -35.41 27.34 -14.28
CA PRO A 99 -36.27 28.06 -13.34
C PRO A 99 -35.49 28.54 -12.12
N ARG A 100 -35.40 29.84 -11.93
CA ARG A 100 -34.93 30.49 -10.68
C ARG A 100 -35.94 30.19 -9.57
N LEU A 101 -35.46 29.55 -8.50
CA LEU A 101 -36.17 29.48 -7.23
C LEU A 101 -36.38 30.89 -6.65
N LYS A 102 -37.65 31.24 -6.43
CA LYS A 102 -38.07 32.50 -5.86
C LYS A 102 -37.65 32.61 -4.38
N LYS A 103 -37.00 33.72 -4.04
CA LYS A 103 -36.82 34.16 -2.65
C LYS A 103 -38.15 34.58 -2.03
N PRO A 104 -38.39 34.31 -0.74
CA PRO A 104 -39.55 34.86 -0.05
C PRO A 104 -39.40 36.40 0.12
N LYS A 105 -40.49 37.13 -0.08
CA LYS A 105 -40.58 38.55 0.14
C LYS A 105 -40.46 38.87 1.64
N ALA A 106 -39.57 39.77 1.99
CA ALA A 106 -39.53 40.44 3.30
C ALA A 106 -40.62 41.51 3.35
N GLY A 107 -41.38 41.51 4.44
CA GLY A 107 -42.28 42.59 4.79
C GLY A 107 -41.50 43.82 5.29
N GLU A 108 -41.99 44.98 4.84
CA GLU A 108 -41.52 46.28 5.29
C GLU A 108 -41.83 46.52 6.76
N ASN A 109 -40.79 46.92 7.52
CA ASN A 109 -40.95 47.83 8.65
C ASN A 109 -39.77 48.79 8.65
N GLN A 110 -40.13 50.06 8.70
CA GLN A 110 -39.27 51.25 8.73
C GLN A 110 -38.63 51.42 10.09
N ASP A 111 -37.52 52.17 10.05
CA ASP A 111 -36.84 52.96 11.09
C ASP A 111 -35.63 52.35 11.77
N GLY A 112 -34.49 53.05 11.55
CA GLY A 112 -33.27 52.86 12.32
C GLY A 112 -31.98 53.15 11.55
N ASN A 113 -31.64 54.41 11.40
CA ASN A 113 -30.38 54.92 10.89
C ASN A 113 -29.20 54.38 11.70
N GLY A 114 -28.39 53.52 11.13
CA GLY A 114 -27.17 53.02 11.73
C GLY A 114 -26.16 52.65 10.65
N ASN A 115 -25.14 53.48 10.48
CA ASN A 115 -23.99 53.28 9.62
C ASN A 115 -23.42 51.88 9.81
N ILE A 116 -23.58 51.01 8.81
CA ILE A 116 -22.89 49.70 8.70
C ILE A 116 -21.53 49.99 8.04
N PRO A 117 -20.41 49.77 8.72
CA PRO A 117 -19.10 49.83 8.06
C PRO A 117 -19.01 48.71 7.04
N GLN A 118 -18.66 49.05 5.79
CA GLN A 118 -18.33 48.11 4.73
C GLN A 118 -17.25 47.14 5.19
N LEU A 119 -17.44 45.86 4.91
CA LEU A 119 -16.50 44.76 5.14
C LEU A 119 -15.20 45.02 4.37
N PRO A 120 -14.02 44.98 5.01
CA PRO A 120 -12.78 44.73 4.31
C PRO A 120 -12.40 43.26 4.49
N ASP A 121 -12.73 42.43 3.53
CA ASP A 121 -12.04 41.19 3.21
C ASP A 121 -12.60 40.63 1.87
N ALA A 122 -12.37 41.42 0.81
CA ALA A 122 -12.19 40.89 -0.52
C ALA A 122 -10.70 41.07 -0.83
N SER A 123 -9.99 39.99 -1.20
CA SER A 123 -8.68 40.11 -1.82
C SER A 123 -8.73 41.24 -2.85
N THR A 124 -7.73 42.12 -2.83
CA THR A 124 -7.73 43.22 -3.79
C THR A 124 -7.76 42.65 -5.20
N PRO A 125 -8.43 43.30 -6.18
CA PRO A 125 -8.50 42.81 -7.56
C PRO A 125 -7.13 42.55 -8.19
N ASN A 126 -6.05 43.06 -7.63
CA ASN A 126 -4.67 42.80 -8.04
C ASN A 126 -4.13 41.47 -7.47
N GLU A 127 -4.45 41.11 -6.24
CA GLU A 127 -4.03 39.83 -5.63
C GLU A 127 -4.68 38.66 -6.37
N GLU A 128 -5.95 38.72 -6.72
CA GLU A 128 -6.64 37.67 -7.50
C GLU A 128 -6.07 37.53 -8.92
N LYS A 129 -5.59 38.61 -9.52
CA LYS A 129 -4.95 38.55 -10.84
C LYS A 129 -3.57 37.92 -10.79
N GLU A 130 -2.79 38.20 -9.75
CA GLU A 130 -1.48 37.57 -9.55
C GLU A 130 -1.62 36.08 -9.22
N GLU A 131 -2.59 35.69 -8.42
CA GLU A 131 -2.89 34.29 -8.11
C GLU A 131 -3.24 33.48 -9.36
N LYS A 132 -4.15 33.98 -10.19
CA LYS A 132 -4.51 33.35 -11.47
C LYS A 132 -3.34 33.26 -12.44
N LYS A 133 -2.43 34.24 -12.41
CA LYS A 133 -1.19 34.20 -13.21
C LYS A 133 -0.27 33.10 -12.73
N VAL A 134 -0.04 32.95 -11.43
CA VAL A 134 0.78 31.86 -10.85
C VAL A 134 0.21 30.49 -11.18
N GLU A 135 -1.11 30.30 -11.05
CA GLU A 135 -1.78 29.05 -11.43
C GLU A 135 -1.62 28.71 -12.91
N LEU A 136 -1.73 29.72 -13.80
CA LEU A 136 -1.56 29.52 -15.23
C LEU A 136 -0.11 29.15 -15.58
N GLU A 137 0.86 29.80 -14.95
CA GLU A 137 2.28 29.50 -15.12
C GLU A 137 2.62 28.07 -14.65
N LEU A 138 2.13 27.64 -13.47
CA LEU A 138 2.37 26.29 -12.97
C LEU A 138 1.79 25.18 -13.87
N ARG A 139 0.76 25.49 -14.69
CA ARG A 139 0.18 24.54 -15.67
C ARG A 139 0.97 24.40 -16.96
N LYS A 140 1.97 25.23 -17.19
CA LYS A 140 2.79 25.17 -18.41
C LYS A 140 3.59 23.87 -18.46
N LYS A 141 3.90 23.42 -19.67
CA LYS A 141 4.89 22.35 -19.86
C LYS A 141 6.23 22.80 -19.32
N GLY A 142 7.02 21.87 -18.79
CA GLY A 142 8.32 22.21 -18.23
C GLY A 142 9.27 22.92 -19.20
N SER A 143 9.17 22.67 -20.53
CA SER A 143 9.92 23.39 -21.55
C SER A 143 9.64 24.91 -21.61
N ASP A 144 8.41 25.30 -21.29
CA ASP A 144 7.89 26.66 -21.47
C ASP A 144 7.79 27.41 -20.13
N PHE A 145 8.26 26.79 -19.05
CA PHE A 145 8.16 27.27 -17.68
C PHE A 145 9.46 27.93 -17.20
N ASP A 146 9.35 29.17 -16.69
CA ASP A 146 10.43 29.83 -16.00
C ASP A 146 10.21 29.84 -14.47
N PRO A 147 11.07 29.15 -13.69
CA PRO A 147 10.94 29.01 -12.25
C PRO A 147 10.89 30.33 -11.47
N LYS A 148 11.57 31.38 -11.97
CA LYS A 148 11.71 32.67 -11.28
C LYS A 148 10.44 33.54 -11.36
N THR A 149 9.54 33.25 -12.29
CA THR A 149 8.34 34.07 -12.53
C THR A 149 7.19 33.76 -11.55
N VAL A 150 7.30 32.66 -10.80
CA VAL A 150 6.20 32.11 -9.97
C VAL A 150 6.46 32.26 -8.46
N ALA A 151 7.73 32.48 -8.09
CA ALA A 151 8.09 32.65 -6.68
C ALA A 151 7.48 33.93 -6.10
N CYS A 152 6.71 33.80 -5.02
CA CYS A 152 6.14 34.92 -4.25
C CYS A 152 6.96 35.23 -2.98
N TRP A 153 8.22 34.77 -2.92
CA TRP A 153 9.19 35.01 -1.85
C TRP A 153 10.56 35.34 -2.46
N ASN A 154 11.45 35.92 -1.68
CA ASN A 154 12.79 36.27 -2.14
C ASN A 154 13.72 35.04 -2.14
N GLU A 155 14.76 35.07 -2.98
CA GLU A 155 15.76 34.00 -3.05
C GLU A 155 16.43 33.84 -1.65
N GLY A 156 16.49 32.59 -1.18
CA GLY A 156 17.00 32.24 0.16
C GLY A 156 16.00 32.37 1.31
N GLU A 157 14.84 32.99 1.12
CA GLU A 157 13.77 32.95 2.13
C GLU A 157 13.04 31.61 2.12
N SER A 158 12.52 31.20 3.29
CA SER A 158 11.78 29.96 3.40
C SER A 158 10.51 29.94 2.56
N VAL A 159 10.28 28.86 1.83
CA VAL A 159 9.13 28.67 0.95
C VAL A 159 7.83 28.78 1.75
N PRO A 160 6.89 29.68 1.38
CA PRO A 160 5.59 29.78 2.04
C PRO A 160 4.78 28.51 1.86
N PHE A 161 4.17 28.00 2.94
CA PHE A 161 3.30 26.84 2.85
C PHE A 161 2.08 27.08 1.95
N LEU A 162 1.61 28.34 1.88
CA LEU A 162 0.52 28.76 1.00
C LEU A 162 0.82 28.46 -0.48
N PHE A 163 2.06 28.65 -0.94
CA PHE A 163 2.47 28.33 -2.30
C PHE A 163 2.26 26.82 -2.59
N LEU A 164 2.74 25.95 -1.67
CA LEU A 164 2.52 24.51 -1.81
C LEU A 164 1.03 24.13 -1.70
N ALA A 165 0.30 24.74 -0.76
CA ALA A 165 -1.14 24.46 -0.57
C ALA A 165 -1.96 24.81 -1.83
N ARG A 166 -1.67 25.95 -2.48
CA ARG A 166 -2.31 26.34 -3.75
C ARG A 166 -1.94 25.40 -4.90
N ALA A 167 -0.69 24.99 -5.00
CA ALA A 167 -0.28 23.98 -5.98
C ALA A 167 -1.02 22.65 -5.78
N LEU A 168 -1.21 22.22 -4.52
CA LEU A 168 -1.99 21.03 -4.20
C LEU A 168 -3.49 21.21 -4.52
N ASP A 169 -4.03 22.41 -4.34
CA ASP A 169 -5.41 22.75 -4.71
C ASP A 169 -5.58 22.70 -6.25
N LEU A 170 -4.62 23.22 -7.00
CA LEU A 170 -4.54 23.13 -8.45
C LEU A 170 -4.52 21.66 -8.92
N ILE A 171 -3.67 20.83 -8.32
CA ILE A 171 -3.59 19.38 -8.58
C ILE A 171 -4.91 18.68 -8.23
N SER A 172 -5.63 19.08 -7.19
CA SER A 172 -6.89 18.46 -6.80
C SER A 172 -7.98 18.57 -7.86
N ASN A 173 -7.88 19.58 -8.72
CA ASN A 173 -8.81 19.86 -9.83
C ASN A 173 -8.37 19.24 -11.16
N GLU A 174 -7.19 18.56 -11.18
CA GLU A 174 -6.68 17.90 -12.37
C GLU A 174 -7.00 16.40 -12.39
N SER A 175 -7.41 15.91 -13.57
CA SER A 175 -7.65 14.48 -13.81
C SER A 175 -6.50 13.78 -14.55
N GLY A 176 -5.70 14.55 -15.31
CA GLY A 176 -4.61 14.06 -16.14
C GLY A 176 -3.32 13.80 -15.35
N ARG A 177 -2.81 12.57 -15.33
CA ARG A 177 -1.57 12.23 -14.59
C ARG A 177 -0.35 13.00 -15.08
N ILE A 178 -0.27 13.31 -16.37
CA ILE A 178 0.83 14.08 -16.96
C ILE A 178 0.74 15.52 -16.48
N ALA A 179 -0.44 16.16 -16.54
CA ALA A 179 -0.63 17.52 -16.06
C ALA A 179 -0.31 17.67 -14.56
N ILE A 180 -0.72 16.68 -13.74
CA ILE A 180 -0.36 16.64 -12.32
C ILE A 180 1.18 16.57 -12.14
N ALA A 181 1.87 15.76 -12.94
CA ALA A 181 3.33 15.66 -12.89
C ALA A 181 4.00 16.97 -13.33
N ASP A 182 3.51 17.62 -14.39
CA ASP A 182 4.03 18.88 -14.89
C ASP A 182 3.90 20.00 -13.84
N ILE A 183 2.73 20.15 -13.21
CA ILE A 183 2.50 21.12 -12.13
C ILE A 183 3.49 20.89 -10.98
N LEU A 184 3.65 19.66 -10.53
CA LEU A 184 4.53 19.36 -9.41
C LEU A 184 6.02 19.50 -9.80
N THR A 185 6.38 19.18 -11.04
CA THR A 185 7.73 19.43 -11.60
C THR A 185 8.04 20.93 -11.56
N ASN A 186 7.10 21.78 -11.95
CA ASN A 186 7.27 23.23 -11.94
C ASN A 186 7.38 23.77 -10.50
N VAL A 187 6.62 23.24 -9.55
CA VAL A 187 6.77 23.54 -8.11
C VAL A 187 8.19 23.22 -7.63
N PHE A 188 8.69 22.02 -7.90
CA PHE A 188 10.03 21.63 -7.46
C PHE A 188 11.14 22.46 -8.13
N ARG A 189 11.01 22.78 -9.41
CA ARG A 189 11.93 23.68 -10.12
C ARG A 189 11.97 25.08 -9.50
N THR A 190 10.82 25.63 -9.12
CA THR A 190 10.73 26.92 -8.43
C THR A 190 11.50 26.88 -7.11
N VAL A 191 11.30 25.82 -6.32
CA VAL A 191 11.99 25.65 -5.03
C VAL A 191 13.50 25.46 -5.21
N ILE A 192 13.92 24.64 -6.19
CA ILE A 192 15.36 24.44 -6.51
C ILE A 192 16.02 25.76 -6.92
N ALA A 193 15.33 26.58 -7.72
CA ALA A 193 15.86 27.84 -8.22
C ALA A 193 15.93 28.96 -7.18
N THR A 194 15.10 28.91 -6.12
CA THR A 194 14.97 29.99 -5.12
C THR A 194 15.48 29.62 -3.74
N THR A 195 15.06 28.47 -3.22
CA THR A 195 15.38 28.02 -1.84
C THR A 195 15.58 26.50 -1.81
N PRO A 196 16.67 25.98 -2.40
CA PRO A 196 16.92 24.55 -2.53
C PRO A 196 16.95 23.81 -1.19
N GLY A 197 17.28 24.51 -0.08
CA GLY A 197 17.25 23.95 1.28
C GLY A 197 15.87 23.47 1.76
N ASP A 198 14.81 24.06 1.25
CA ASP A 198 13.42 23.68 1.61
C ASP A 198 12.87 22.53 0.72
N LEU A 199 13.61 22.06 -0.30
CA LEU A 199 13.14 21.01 -1.22
C LEU A 199 12.79 19.72 -0.48
N VAL A 200 13.55 19.33 0.54
CA VAL A 200 13.27 18.16 1.37
C VAL A 200 11.88 18.28 1.99
N SER A 201 11.56 19.44 2.57
CA SER A 201 10.27 19.69 3.23
C SER A 201 9.11 19.66 2.21
N VAL A 202 9.30 20.28 1.06
CA VAL A 202 8.29 20.32 -0.01
C VAL A 202 8.02 18.91 -0.56
N VAL A 203 9.04 18.09 -0.75
CA VAL A 203 8.90 16.71 -1.24
C VAL A 203 8.21 15.82 -0.21
N TYR A 204 8.58 15.90 1.09
CA TYR A 204 7.89 15.15 2.14
C TYR A 204 6.41 15.50 2.23
N LEU A 205 6.07 16.77 2.27
CA LEU A 205 4.68 17.24 2.33
C LEU A 205 3.90 16.82 1.07
N SER A 206 4.51 16.92 -0.12
CA SER A 206 3.90 16.45 -1.38
C SER A 206 3.67 14.94 -1.40
N ALA A 207 4.60 14.15 -0.82
CA ALA A 207 4.48 12.70 -0.68
C ALA A 207 3.55 12.28 0.47
N ASN A 208 2.98 13.24 1.21
CA ASN A 208 2.15 13.00 2.40
C ASN A 208 2.89 12.17 3.46
N LYS A 209 4.14 12.48 3.70
CA LYS A 209 5.04 11.86 4.69
C LYS A 209 5.70 12.92 5.55
N ILE A 210 6.17 12.51 6.73
CA ILE A 210 6.90 13.39 7.66
C ILE A 210 8.35 12.96 7.87
N ALA A 211 8.64 11.69 7.61
CA ALA A 211 9.95 11.06 7.76
C ALA A 211 10.02 9.79 6.89
N PRO A 212 11.20 9.17 6.75
CA PRO A 212 11.31 7.83 6.17
C PRO A 212 10.49 6.82 6.98
N PRO A 213 9.77 5.88 6.33
CA PRO A 213 8.91 4.93 7.05
C PRO A 213 9.63 4.08 8.10
N HIS A 214 10.92 3.77 7.86
CA HIS A 214 11.74 2.95 8.76
C HIS A 214 12.13 3.65 10.07
N GLU A 215 11.99 4.97 10.17
CA GLU A 215 12.17 5.67 11.45
C GLU A 215 10.99 5.46 12.40
N GLY A 216 9.85 4.96 11.90
CA GLY A 216 8.68 4.66 12.72
C GLY A 216 7.97 5.89 13.28
N LEU A 217 8.23 7.09 12.75
CA LEU A 217 7.57 8.31 13.17
C LEU A 217 6.14 8.39 12.62
N GLU A 218 5.17 8.28 13.52
CA GLU A 218 3.75 8.37 13.21
C GLU A 218 3.08 9.53 13.97
N LEU A 219 2.23 10.27 13.29
CA LEU A 219 1.49 11.38 13.92
C LEU A 219 0.61 10.91 15.09
N GLY A 220 0.00 9.72 14.97
CA GLY A 220 -0.82 9.12 16.05
C GLY A 220 -2.01 10.01 16.44
N ILE A 221 -2.68 10.62 15.45
CA ILE A 221 -3.79 11.56 15.65
C ILE A 221 -5.05 10.96 15.02
N GLY A 222 -6.10 10.81 15.82
CA GLY A 222 -7.42 10.41 15.36
C GLY A 222 -8.32 11.60 15.00
N ASP A 223 -9.36 11.32 14.19
CA ASP A 223 -10.35 12.34 13.76
C ASP A 223 -10.97 13.09 14.94
N ALA A 224 -11.19 12.45 16.09
CA ALA A 224 -11.73 13.10 17.29
C ALA A 224 -10.81 14.21 17.83
N SER A 225 -9.49 13.98 17.85
CA SER A 225 -8.51 15.00 18.27
C SER A 225 -8.44 16.17 17.27
N ILE A 226 -8.58 15.89 15.98
CA ILE A 226 -8.62 16.91 14.93
C ILE A 226 -9.90 17.75 15.05
N ILE A 227 -11.06 17.13 15.24
CA ILE A 227 -12.35 17.82 15.43
C ILE A 227 -12.27 18.77 16.62
N ARG A 228 -11.69 18.33 17.76
CA ARG A 228 -11.50 19.15 18.94
C ARG A 228 -10.54 20.31 18.68
N ALA A 229 -9.41 20.06 18.00
CA ALA A 229 -8.47 21.12 17.63
C ALA A 229 -9.10 22.18 16.71
N LEU A 230 -9.92 21.77 15.73
CA LEU A 230 -10.69 22.66 14.86
C LEU A 230 -11.70 23.50 15.64
N ALA A 231 -12.46 22.85 16.55
CA ALA A 231 -13.43 23.53 17.39
C ALA A 231 -12.76 24.64 18.25
N GLU A 232 -11.65 24.30 18.90
CA GLU A 232 -10.87 25.23 19.71
C GLU A 232 -10.19 26.35 18.88
N ALA A 233 -9.61 26.01 17.71
CA ALA A 233 -8.90 26.97 16.88
C ALA A 233 -9.83 28.05 16.30
N TYR A 234 -11.05 27.67 15.96
CA TYR A 234 -12.01 28.55 15.27
C TYR A 234 -13.22 28.95 16.13
N GLY A 235 -13.18 28.66 17.45
CA GLY A 235 -14.22 29.04 18.39
C GLY A 235 -15.59 28.41 18.08
N ARG A 236 -15.62 27.18 17.61
CA ARG A 236 -16.84 26.45 17.22
C ARG A 236 -17.14 25.31 18.19
N LYS A 237 -18.41 24.87 18.24
CA LYS A 237 -18.79 23.67 18.98
C LYS A 237 -18.38 22.42 18.17
N GLU A 238 -17.89 21.38 18.84
CA GLU A 238 -17.52 20.08 18.19
C GLU A 238 -18.68 19.48 17.39
N GLU A 239 -19.90 19.60 17.89
CA GLU A 239 -21.11 19.10 17.22
C GLU A 239 -21.32 19.77 15.86
N HIS A 240 -21.08 21.08 15.77
CA HIS A 240 -21.18 21.80 14.51
C HIS A 240 -20.12 21.31 13.50
N VAL A 241 -18.88 21.08 13.96
CA VAL A 241 -17.82 20.49 13.12
C VAL A 241 -18.19 19.09 12.63
N LYS A 242 -18.80 18.25 13.51
CA LYS A 242 -19.28 16.91 13.16
C LYS A 242 -20.40 16.95 12.12
N ASN A 243 -21.35 17.88 12.24
CA ASN A 243 -22.43 18.04 11.28
C ASN A 243 -21.91 18.50 9.91
N GLN A 244 -21.02 19.51 9.87
CA GLN A 244 -20.35 19.90 8.63
C GLN A 244 -19.54 18.76 8.02
N LEU A 245 -18.91 17.90 8.83
CA LEU A 245 -18.21 16.74 8.32
C LEU A 245 -19.15 15.75 7.62
N LYS A 246 -20.38 15.57 8.11
CA LYS A 246 -21.39 14.73 7.44
C LYS A 246 -21.79 15.31 6.08
N GLU A 247 -21.92 16.62 5.99
CA GLU A 247 -22.28 17.32 4.76
C GLU A 247 -21.13 17.35 3.73
N LEU A 248 -19.92 17.69 4.16
CA LEU A 248 -18.76 17.88 3.28
C LEU A 248 -17.90 16.61 3.06
N GLY A 249 -18.04 15.61 3.94
CA GLY A 249 -17.30 14.34 3.87
C GLY A 249 -15.78 14.43 4.07
N ASP A 250 -15.26 15.63 4.41
CA ASP A 250 -13.82 15.93 4.50
C ASP A 250 -13.53 16.99 5.56
N LEU A 251 -12.75 16.62 6.62
CA LEU A 251 -12.36 17.55 7.68
C LEU A 251 -11.49 18.70 7.16
N GLY A 252 -10.74 18.50 6.07
CA GLY A 252 -9.98 19.57 5.44
C GLY A 252 -10.88 20.65 4.86
N LEU A 253 -11.96 20.27 4.17
CA LEU A 253 -12.97 21.22 3.67
C LEU A 253 -13.70 21.92 4.81
N VAL A 254 -14.01 21.20 5.91
CA VAL A 254 -14.56 21.80 7.12
C VAL A 254 -13.63 22.84 7.72
N ALA A 255 -12.31 22.57 7.72
CA ALA A 255 -11.31 23.51 8.23
C ALA A 255 -11.24 24.78 7.36
N LYS A 256 -11.19 24.63 6.01
CA LYS A 256 -11.21 25.76 5.06
C LYS A 256 -12.46 26.63 5.27
N ALA A 257 -13.64 26.03 5.28
CA ALA A 257 -14.91 26.75 5.50
C ALA A 257 -14.98 27.43 6.88
N SER A 258 -14.41 26.79 7.91
CA SER A 258 -14.36 27.35 9.26
C SER A 258 -13.45 28.56 9.34
N ARG A 259 -12.30 28.53 8.66
CA ARG A 259 -11.35 29.64 8.61
C ARG A 259 -11.89 30.85 7.87
N LEU A 260 -12.53 30.68 6.73
CA LEU A 260 -13.12 31.73 5.91
C LEU A 260 -14.21 32.51 6.66
N SER A 261 -14.86 31.89 7.63
CA SER A 261 -15.92 32.55 8.45
C SER A 261 -15.40 33.24 9.71
N GLN A 262 -14.08 33.14 10.01
CA GLN A 262 -13.48 33.73 11.22
C GLN A 262 -12.84 35.08 10.93
N ARG A 263 -13.24 36.12 11.69
CA ARG A 263 -12.56 37.44 11.67
C ARG A 263 -11.30 37.39 12.52
N VAL A 264 -10.18 37.85 11.97
CA VAL A 264 -8.88 37.91 12.66
C VAL A 264 -8.50 39.37 12.90
N MET A 265 -8.17 39.70 14.15
CA MET A 265 -7.75 41.06 14.52
C MET A 265 -6.34 41.42 14.01
N PHE A 266 -5.45 40.43 13.92
CA PHE A 266 -4.08 40.60 13.44
C PHE A 266 -3.75 39.53 12.43
N LYS A 267 -3.09 39.91 11.32
CA LYS A 267 -2.62 38.96 10.31
C LYS A 267 -1.48 38.12 10.92
N PRO A 268 -1.61 36.78 11.01
CA PRO A 268 -0.56 35.91 11.57
C PRO A 268 0.66 35.93 10.67
N LYS A 269 1.83 35.54 11.22
CA LYS A 269 3.02 35.27 10.38
C LYS A 269 2.74 34.15 9.43
N PRO A 270 3.11 34.27 8.14
CA PRO A 270 2.93 33.20 7.16
C PRO A 270 3.56 31.88 7.61
N LEU A 271 2.89 30.78 7.34
CA LEU A 271 3.47 29.45 7.53
C LEU A 271 4.50 29.16 6.44
N THR A 272 5.61 28.53 6.83
CA THR A 272 6.60 28.01 5.87
C THR A 272 6.53 26.49 5.80
N VAL A 273 6.96 25.89 4.68
CA VAL A 273 6.96 24.44 4.49
C VAL A 273 7.80 23.73 5.54
N SER A 274 8.99 24.27 5.87
CA SER A 274 9.87 23.76 6.93
C SER A 274 9.19 23.83 8.28
N LYS A 275 8.55 24.95 8.66
CA LYS A 275 7.83 25.08 9.93
C LYS A 275 6.70 24.08 10.07
N VAL A 276 5.95 23.82 8.99
CA VAL A 276 4.87 22.81 8.98
C VAL A 276 5.42 21.41 9.19
N LEU A 277 6.45 21.01 8.42
CA LEU A 277 7.07 19.69 8.55
C LEU A 277 7.69 19.47 9.94
N ASP A 278 8.43 20.46 10.48
CA ASP A 278 9.03 20.38 11.81
C ASP A 278 7.99 20.27 12.91
N THR A 279 6.87 21.00 12.77
CA THR A 279 5.75 20.88 13.71
C THR A 279 5.14 19.48 13.65
N PHE A 280 4.98 18.88 12.47
CA PHE A 280 4.49 17.51 12.32
C PHE A 280 5.47 16.48 12.91
N ARG A 281 6.77 16.66 12.70
CA ARG A 281 7.81 15.83 13.33
C ARG A 281 7.79 15.98 14.87
N THR A 282 7.54 17.17 15.39
CA THR A 282 7.37 17.42 16.83
C THR A 282 6.13 16.71 17.36
N ILE A 283 4.99 16.81 16.68
CA ILE A 283 3.75 16.10 17.02
C ILE A 283 3.98 14.59 17.07
N ALA A 284 4.72 14.03 16.11
CA ALA A 284 5.00 12.60 16.07
C ALA A 284 5.86 12.14 17.26
N LYS A 285 6.76 12.98 17.75
CA LYS A 285 7.65 12.70 18.90
C LYS A 285 6.98 12.88 20.27
N GLU A 286 5.83 13.55 20.34
CA GLU A 286 5.12 13.75 21.61
C GLU A 286 4.63 12.41 22.18
N ALA A 287 5.10 12.07 23.36
CA ALA A 287 4.77 10.83 24.09
C ALA A 287 4.38 11.15 25.55
N GLY A 288 3.86 10.15 26.26
CA GLY A 288 3.47 10.24 27.65
C GLY A 288 2.05 10.73 27.90
N LYS A 289 1.68 10.92 29.18
CA LYS A 289 0.30 11.12 29.65
C LYS A 289 -0.40 12.32 29.02
N ASP A 290 0.32 13.44 28.81
CA ASP A 290 -0.26 14.70 28.28
C ASP A 290 0.00 14.88 26.77
N SER A 291 0.45 13.82 26.08
CA SER A 291 0.82 13.89 24.66
C SER A 291 -0.32 14.34 23.76
N GLN A 292 -1.54 13.91 24.03
CA GLN A 292 -2.71 14.27 23.20
C GLN A 292 -3.03 15.77 23.30
N ASP A 293 -2.88 16.37 24.45
CA ASP A 293 -3.12 17.81 24.65
C ASP A 293 -2.01 18.66 24.01
N LYS A 294 -0.76 18.22 24.14
CA LYS A 294 0.36 18.87 23.45
C LYS A 294 0.20 18.77 21.93
N LYS A 295 -0.12 17.60 21.39
CA LYS A 295 -0.42 17.40 19.96
C LYS A 295 -1.52 18.32 19.50
N ARG A 296 -2.62 18.42 20.26
CA ARG A 296 -3.74 19.32 19.95
C ARG A 296 -3.32 20.79 19.93
N ASN A 297 -2.50 21.22 20.88
CA ASN A 297 -1.99 22.59 20.93
C ASN A 297 -1.10 22.94 19.72
N HIS A 298 -0.24 22.02 19.28
CA HIS A 298 0.56 22.19 18.06
C HIS A 298 -0.35 22.35 16.82
N ILE A 299 -1.37 21.48 16.69
CA ILE A 299 -2.34 21.55 15.59
C ILE A 299 -3.09 22.88 15.60
N LYS A 300 -3.57 23.30 16.78
CA LYS A 300 -4.26 24.59 16.97
C LYS A 300 -3.37 25.75 16.55
N GLY A 301 -2.08 25.74 16.93
CA GLY A 301 -1.12 26.77 16.53
C GLY A 301 -0.97 26.89 15.01
N LEU A 302 -0.90 25.77 14.28
CA LEU A 302 -0.87 25.77 12.82
C LEU A 302 -2.18 26.30 12.21
N LEU A 303 -3.34 25.85 12.73
CA LEU A 303 -4.66 26.25 12.20
C LEU A 303 -4.94 27.74 12.39
N VAL A 304 -4.53 28.31 13.53
CA VAL A 304 -4.68 29.77 13.80
C VAL A 304 -3.81 30.58 12.84
N ALA A 305 -2.60 30.12 12.52
CA ALA A 305 -1.69 30.78 11.59
C ALA A 305 -2.06 30.61 10.11
N ALA A 306 -2.80 29.55 9.77
CA ALA A 306 -3.14 29.20 8.41
C ALA A 306 -4.11 30.19 7.75
N THR A 307 -3.96 30.39 6.45
CA THR A 307 -4.78 31.28 5.61
C THR A 307 -5.31 30.53 4.39
N ASP A 308 -6.31 31.07 3.72
CA ASP A 308 -6.89 30.59 2.45
C ASP A 308 -7.14 29.06 2.45
N CYS A 309 -6.47 28.31 1.57
CA CYS A 309 -6.57 26.84 1.43
C CYS A 309 -5.64 26.06 2.37
N GLU A 310 -4.71 26.73 3.09
CA GLU A 310 -3.77 26.06 3.99
C GLU A 310 -4.44 25.15 5.03
N PRO A 311 -5.55 25.56 5.71
CA PRO A 311 -6.21 24.69 6.70
C PRO A 311 -6.67 23.37 6.13
N GLN A 312 -7.12 23.34 4.87
CA GLN A 312 -7.55 22.13 4.18
C GLN A 312 -6.40 21.11 4.06
N TYR A 313 -5.22 21.58 3.61
CA TYR A 313 -4.08 20.72 3.39
C TYR A 313 -3.38 20.34 4.68
N LEU A 314 -3.31 21.22 5.68
CA LEU A 314 -2.84 20.87 7.02
C LEU A 314 -3.62 19.69 7.61
N ILE A 315 -4.96 19.74 7.56
CA ILE A 315 -5.80 18.66 8.09
C ILE A 315 -5.64 17.36 7.27
N ARG A 316 -5.59 17.45 5.95
CA ARG A 316 -5.39 16.27 5.09
C ARG A 316 -4.04 15.61 5.32
N LEU A 317 -2.99 16.38 5.52
CA LEU A 317 -1.65 15.91 5.89
C LEU A 317 -1.65 15.25 7.28
N LEU A 318 -2.28 15.88 8.28
CA LEU A 318 -2.42 15.31 9.63
C LEU A 318 -3.20 13.98 9.64
N GLN A 319 -4.18 13.81 8.75
CA GLN A 319 -4.90 12.54 8.57
C GLN A 319 -4.14 11.53 7.72
N SER A 320 -2.99 11.89 7.15
CA SER A 320 -2.28 11.10 6.14
C SER A 320 -3.16 10.72 4.93
N LYS A 321 -4.10 11.61 4.55
CA LYS A 321 -5.10 11.40 3.50
C LYS A 321 -5.22 12.64 2.61
N MET A 322 -4.32 12.80 1.65
CA MET A 322 -4.31 13.97 0.75
C MET A 322 -5.57 14.09 -0.13
N ARG A 323 -6.14 12.98 -0.62
CA ARG A 323 -7.40 12.89 -1.40
C ARG A 323 -7.42 13.68 -2.72
N ILE A 324 -6.26 13.92 -3.33
CA ILE A 324 -6.13 14.68 -4.59
C ILE A 324 -5.63 13.82 -5.77
N GLY A 325 -5.56 12.50 -5.61
CA GLY A 325 -5.05 11.62 -6.66
C GLY A 325 -3.53 11.64 -6.85
N LEU A 326 -2.80 12.39 -6.02
CA LEU A 326 -1.34 12.45 -6.03
C LEU A 326 -0.76 11.22 -5.33
N ALA A 327 -0.04 10.41 -6.09
CA ALA A 327 0.65 9.22 -5.58
C ALA A 327 2.16 9.49 -5.44
N GLU A 328 2.84 8.79 -4.51
CA GLU A 328 4.30 8.89 -4.34
C GLU A 328 5.08 8.70 -5.64
N GLN A 329 4.60 7.82 -6.53
CA GLN A 329 5.23 7.62 -7.85
C GLN A 329 5.22 8.89 -8.71
N THR A 330 4.18 9.72 -8.62
CA THR A 330 4.11 11.00 -9.33
C THR A 330 5.07 12.03 -8.72
N VAL A 331 5.23 12.02 -7.38
CA VAL A 331 6.22 12.87 -6.70
C VAL A 331 7.64 12.52 -7.15
N LEU A 332 7.97 11.22 -7.25
CA LEU A 332 9.30 10.76 -7.72
C LEU A 332 9.54 11.12 -9.19
N ILE A 333 8.50 11.02 -10.04
CA ILE A 333 8.58 11.45 -11.45
C ILE A 333 8.89 12.94 -11.52
N ALA A 334 8.11 13.75 -10.81
CA ALA A 334 8.25 15.20 -10.80
C ALA A 334 9.61 15.64 -10.27
N LEU A 335 10.13 14.98 -9.23
CA LEU A 335 11.45 15.25 -8.67
C LEU A 335 12.56 14.96 -9.69
N GLY A 336 12.49 13.83 -10.40
CA GLY A 336 13.46 13.48 -11.45
C GLY A 336 13.42 14.46 -12.62
N GLN A 337 12.23 14.81 -13.09
CA GLN A 337 12.06 15.78 -14.17
C GLN A 337 12.54 17.18 -13.75
N ALA A 338 12.24 17.62 -12.53
CA ALA A 338 12.70 18.91 -12.03
C ALA A 338 14.24 18.97 -11.98
N ALA A 339 14.89 17.90 -11.50
CA ALA A 339 16.34 17.82 -11.49
C ALA A 339 16.94 17.85 -12.89
N ALA A 340 16.38 17.09 -13.85
CA ALA A 340 16.86 17.09 -15.23
C ALA A 340 16.76 18.46 -15.91
N TYR A 341 15.71 19.24 -15.63
CA TYR A 341 15.60 20.62 -16.11
C TYR A 341 16.59 21.57 -15.45
N CYS A 342 16.99 21.32 -14.22
CA CYS A 342 17.98 22.14 -13.51
C CYS A 342 19.43 21.73 -13.85
N ASP A 343 19.63 20.45 -14.15
CA ASP A 343 20.91 19.93 -14.61
C ASP A 343 21.11 20.37 -16.07
N THR A 344 21.82 21.46 -16.29
CA THR A 344 22.22 21.89 -17.63
C THR A 344 23.25 20.95 -18.27
N LEU A 345 23.46 19.77 -17.71
CA LEU A 345 24.41 18.77 -18.19
C LEU A 345 23.92 18.05 -19.45
N PRO A 346 24.84 17.58 -20.30
CA PRO A 346 24.49 16.87 -21.52
C PRO A 346 23.61 15.65 -21.18
N ALA A 347 22.59 15.50 -21.97
CA ALA A 347 21.69 14.36 -21.88
C ALA A 347 22.46 13.04 -21.94
N PRO A 348 21.96 11.98 -21.27
CA PRO A 348 22.52 10.64 -21.39
C PRO A 348 22.56 10.21 -22.86
N PRO A 349 23.49 9.31 -23.25
CA PRO A 349 23.63 8.85 -24.62
C PRO A 349 22.33 8.30 -25.18
N PRO A 350 22.12 8.49 -26.47
CA PRO A 350 20.82 8.44 -27.09
C PRO A 350 20.42 7.04 -27.54
N GLU A 351 19.99 6.18 -26.67
CA GLU A 351 19.12 5.12 -27.15
C GLU A 351 17.68 5.43 -26.72
N SER A 352 17.05 6.33 -27.50
CA SER A 352 15.60 6.52 -27.67
C SER A 352 14.72 6.90 -26.47
N GLN A 353 15.23 7.15 -25.27
CA GLN A 353 14.40 7.64 -24.15
C GLN A 353 14.57 9.15 -23.95
N SER A 354 13.45 9.83 -23.63
CA SER A 354 13.50 11.24 -23.23
C SER A 354 14.36 11.40 -21.97
N PRO A 355 15.26 12.41 -21.87
CA PRO A 355 16.02 12.70 -20.66
C PRO A 355 15.15 12.81 -19.41
N LEU A 356 13.93 13.32 -19.54
CA LEU A 356 12.97 13.44 -18.43
C LEU A 356 12.48 12.07 -17.94
N GLU A 357 12.28 11.11 -18.85
CA GLU A 357 11.86 9.76 -18.50
C GLU A 357 12.99 9.00 -17.82
N GLU A 358 14.22 9.12 -18.32
CA GLU A 358 15.38 8.47 -17.71
C GLU A 358 15.69 9.06 -16.33
N ALA A 359 15.64 10.38 -16.15
CA ALA A 359 15.78 11.02 -14.84
C ALA A 359 14.72 10.53 -13.84
N ALA A 360 13.47 10.46 -14.29
CA ALA A 360 12.39 9.92 -13.46
C ALA A 360 12.61 8.43 -13.09
N LYS A 361 13.17 7.64 -14.00
CA LYS A 361 13.51 6.23 -13.78
C LYS A 361 14.63 6.11 -12.75
N ILE A 362 15.69 6.92 -12.85
CA ILE A 362 16.82 6.96 -11.90
C ILE A 362 16.30 7.27 -10.50
N ILE A 363 15.51 8.33 -10.32
CA ILE A 363 14.97 8.69 -9.00
C ILE A 363 14.11 7.56 -8.43
N LYS A 364 13.28 6.90 -9.22
CA LYS A 364 12.48 5.76 -8.78
C LYS A 364 13.35 4.57 -8.37
N GLN A 365 14.39 4.26 -9.11
CA GLN A 365 15.32 3.19 -8.81
C GLN A 365 16.07 3.47 -7.50
N VAL A 366 16.64 4.66 -7.37
CA VAL A 366 17.33 5.10 -6.14
C VAL A 366 16.40 5.04 -4.94
N TYR A 367 15.19 5.58 -5.05
CA TYR A 367 14.22 5.56 -3.96
C TYR A 367 13.71 4.16 -3.63
N SER A 368 13.76 3.20 -4.56
CA SER A 368 13.39 1.82 -4.30
C SER A 368 14.41 1.08 -3.45
N VAL A 369 15.69 1.47 -3.57
CA VAL A 369 16.81 0.89 -2.82
C VAL A 369 17.07 1.65 -1.52
N LEU A 370 16.90 2.96 -1.52
CA LEU A 370 17.12 3.87 -0.41
C LEU A 370 15.88 4.79 -0.23
N PRO A 371 14.78 4.36 0.42
CA PRO A 371 13.56 5.15 0.54
C PRO A 371 13.66 6.25 1.62
N ASP A 372 14.60 7.18 1.44
CA ASP A 372 14.97 8.23 2.38
C ASP A 372 15.24 9.55 1.64
N TYR A 373 14.28 10.49 1.71
CA TYR A 373 14.42 11.80 1.06
C TYR A 373 15.49 12.67 1.71
N ASP A 374 15.74 12.52 3.03
CA ASP A 374 16.78 13.28 3.73
C ASP A 374 18.20 12.93 3.22
N LYS A 375 18.39 11.71 2.66
CA LYS A 375 19.63 11.28 2.02
C LYS A 375 19.67 11.55 0.52
N ILE A 376 18.56 11.34 -0.16
CA ILE A 376 18.48 11.45 -1.63
C ILE A 376 18.59 12.92 -2.09
N ILE A 377 17.79 13.82 -1.51
CA ILE A 377 17.66 15.19 -2.02
C ILE A 377 18.95 16.02 -1.88
N PRO A 378 19.68 15.99 -0.75
CA PRO A 378 20.97 16.70 -0.68
C PRO A 378 21.99 16.18 -1.70
N ASN A 379 22.04 14.86 -1.93
CA ASN A 379 22.92 14.30 -2.97
C ASN A 379 22.48 14.67 -4.38
N LEU A 380 21.16 14.70 -4.64
CA LEU A 380 20.58 15.15 -5.91
C LEU A 380 20.97 16.60 -6.21
N LEU A 381 20.82 17.51 -5.23
CA LEU A 381 21.18 18.92 -5.39
C LEU A 381 22.69 19.15 -5.59
N ARG A 382 23.53 18.28 -5.01
CA ARG A 382 24.97 18.39 -5.09
C ARG A 382 25.58 17.79 -6.36
N LEU A 383 25.06 16.65 -6.84
CA LEU A 383 25.69 15.81 -7.87
C LEU A 383 24.88 15.76 -9.18
N GLY A 384 23.65 16.25 -9.16
CA GLY A 384 22.69 16.06 -10.24
C GLY A 384 22.09 14.66 -10.29
N VAL A 385 21.07 14.48 -11.15
CA VAL A 385 20.31 13.23 -11.24
C VAL A 385 21.15 12.08 -11.84
N TRP A 386 22.05 12.38 -12.77
CA TRP A 386 22.81 11.38 -13.53
C TRP A 386 23.83 10.59 -12.70
N LYS A 387 24.37 11.19 -11.65
CA LYS A 387 25.34 10.55 -10.74
C LYS A 387 24.73 10.04 -9.45
N LEU A 388 23.42 10.18 -9.28
CA LEU A 388 22.77 9.89 -8.02
C LEU A 388 22.83 8.40 -7.64
N SER A 389 22.69 7.49 -8.60
CA SER A 389 22.78 6.03 -8.40
C SER A 389 24.16 5.53 -7.98
N GLU A 390 25.21 6.29 -8.25
CA GLU A 390 26.57 5.94 -7.84
C GLU A 390 26.79 6.12 -6.32
N VAL A 391 26.08 7.08 -5.73
CA VAL A 391 26.23 7.49 -4.32
C VAL A 391 25.12 6.93 -3.44
N CYS A 392 23.88 6.94 -3.92
CA CYS A 392 22.73 6.45 -3.18
C CYS A 392 22.54 4.94 -3.40
N LYS A 393 23.34 4.15 -2.73
CA LYS A 393 23.33 2.68 -2.79
C LYS A 393 22.54 2.07 -1.64
N PHE A 394 22.29 0.77 -1.74
CA PHE A 394 21.75 -0.03 -0.65
C PHE A 394 22.56 0.15 0.63
N SER A 395 21.88 0.33 1.74
CA SER A 395 22.50 0.58 3.04
C SER A 395 21.84 -0.29 4.11
N LEU A 396 22.65 -1.02 4.86
CA LEU A 396 22.19 -1.80 6.00
C LEU A 396 21.46 -0.90 7.01
N GLY A 397 20.36 -1.37 7.58
CA GLY A 397 19.50 -0.56 8.46
C GLY A 397 18.46 0.29 7.74
N VAL A 398 18.52 0.38 6.40
CA VAL A 398 17.49 1.03 5.59
C VAL A 398 16.82 -0.02 4.72
N PRO A 399 15.50 -0.26 4.88
CA PRO A 399 14.82 -1.33 4.15
C PRO A 399 14.66 -1.02 2.67
N VAL A 400 14.95 -2.00 1.83
CA VAL A 400 14.69 -1.96 0.39
C VAL A 400 13.18 -2.13 0.15
N LYS A 401 12.60 -1.38 -0.78
CA LYS A 401 11.21 -1.63 -1.18
C LYS A 401 11.08 -3.02 -1.82
N PRO A 402 10.15 -3.87 -1.34
CA PRO A 402 10.13 -5.27 -1.73
C PRO A 402 9.79 -5.49 -3.21
N MET A 403 10.43 -6.46 -3.83
CA MET A 403 10.05 -7.00 -5.13
C MET A 403 8.67 -7.65 -5.05
N LEU A 404 7.86 -7.51 -6.09
CA LEU A 404 6.47 -7.94 -6.12
C LEU A 404 6.22 -8.92 -7.26
N ALA A 405 5.37 -9.93 -7.01
CA ALA A 405 4.96 -10.90 -7.99
C ALA A 405 3.77 -10.40 -8.85
N LYS A 406 3.75 -10.78 -10.14
CA LYS A 406 2.60 -10.62 -11.03
C LYS A 406 1.58 -11.74 -10.80
N PRO A 407 0.27 -11.49 -10.87
CA PRO A 407 -0.73 -12.54 -10.83
C PRO A 407 -0.69 -13.38 -12.12
N THR A 408 -0.94 -14.68 -12.00
CA THR A 408 -1.17 -15.60 -13.11
C THR A 408 -2.46 -16.39 -12.87
N LYS A 409 -3.13 -16.80 -13.93
CA LYS A 409 -4.46 -17.44 -13.87
C LYS A 409 -4.42 -18.95 -13.73
N GLY A 410 -3.30 -19.59 -14.06
CA GLY A 410 -3.16 -21.06 -14.03
C GLY A 410 -1.73 -21.53 -14.24
N VAL A 411 -1.49 -22.82 -14.05
CA VAL A 411 -0.17 -23.43 -14.19
C VAL A 411 0.28 -23.41 -15.66
N SER A 412 -0.62 -23.62 -16.62
CA SER A 412 -0.30 -23.55 -18.05
C SER A 412 0.28 -22.20 -18.44
N GLU A 413 -0.26 -21.09 -17.93
CA GLU A 413 0.25 -19.74 -18.18
C GLU A 413 1.68 -19.54 -17.62
N ILE A 414 2.04 -20.27 -16.55
CA ILE A 414 3.39 -20.24 -15.97
C ILE A 414 4.37 -20.92 -16.93
N LEU A 415 4.01 -22.12 -17.41
CA LEU A 415 4.84 -22.88 -18.35
C LEU A 415 5.07 -22.10 -19.64
N ASP A 416 4.01 -21.49 -20.18
CA ASP A 416 4.11 -20.63 -21.38
C ASP A 416 5.05 -19.44 -21.17
N LYS A 417 4.97 -18.77 -20.01
CA LYS A 417 5.79 -17.58 -19.71
C LYS A 417 7.24 -17.89 -19.42
N PHE A 418 7.51 -19.06 -18.85
CA PHE A 418 8.86 -19.47 -18.44
C PHE A 418 9.45 -20.54 -19.36
N GLN A 419 8.89 -20.70 -20.57
CA GLN A 419 9.37 -21.66 -21.54
C GLN A 419 10.89 -21.50 -21.78
N GLY A 420 11.63 -22.57 -21.56
CA GLY A 420 13.10 -22.59 -21.70
C GLY A 420 13.89 -21.95 -20.55
N MET A 421 13.21 -21.48 -19.48
CA MET A 421 13.83 -20.96 -18.27
C MET A 421 13.62 -21.93 -17.10
N GLU A 422 14.64 -22.11 -16.28
CA GLU A 422 14.50 -22.85 -15.02
C GLU A 422 13.86 -21.97 -13.95
N PHE A 423 12.88 -22.50 -13.24
CA PHE A 423 12.14 -21.79 -12.21
C PHE A 423 11.85 -22.68 -10.99
N THR A 424 11.54 -22.05 -9.87
CA THR A 424 11.12 -22.70 -8.63
C THR A 424 9.72 -22.23 -8.24
N CYS A 425 8.92 -23.15 -7.71
CA CYS A 425 7.62 -22.88 -7.08
C CYS A 425 7.80 -22.88 -5.58
N GLU A 426 7.49 -21.80 -4.89
CA GLU A 426 7.60 -21.70 -3.44
C GLU A 426 6.20 -21.52 -2.83
N TYR A 427 6.00 -21.99 -1.60
CA TYR A 427 4.77 -21.73 -0.86
C TYR A 427 4.53 -20.23 -0.72
N LYS A 428 3.33 -19.81 -1.05
CA LYS A 428 2.87 -18.45 -0.76
C LYS A 428 2.22 -18.44 0.61
N TYR A 429 3.02 -18.20 1.61
CA TYR A 429 2.56 -18.10 2.99
C TYR A 429 1.52 -16.98 3.17
N ASP A 430 0.52 -17.18 4.03
CA ASP A 430 -0.44 -16.15 4.46
C ASP A 430 0.02 -15.56 5.80
N GLY A 431 0.95 -14.60 5.73
CA GLY A 431 1.60 -14.00 6.87
C GLY A 431 1.86 -12.51 6.70
N GLU A 432 2.87 -12.02 7.41
CA GLU A 432 3.40 -10.67 7.25
C GLU A 432 4.82 -10.72 6.69
N ARG A 433 5.03 -10.11 5.54
CA ARG A 433 6.37 -9.99 4.97
C ARG A 433 7.27 -9.18 5.89
N ALA A 434 8.42 -9.71 6.18
CA ALA A 434 9.43 -9.11 7.04
C ALA A 434 10.79 -9.07 6.35
N GLN A 435 11.41 -7.90 6.34
CA GLN A 435 12.80 -7.74 5.98
C GLN A 435 13.61 -7.65 7.26
N ILE A 436 14.47 -8.65 7.51
CA ILE A 436 15.27 -8.78 8.74
C ILE A 436 16.68 -8.32 8.46
N HIS A 437 17.10 -7.25 9.12
CA HIS A 437 18.44 -6.69 9.07
C HIS A 437 19.20 -7.08 10.36
N TYR A 438 20.36 -7.69 10.19
CA TYR A 438 21.30 -7.96 11.26
C TYR A 438 22.56 -7.14 11.05
N MET A 439 22.88 -6.25 11.99
CA MET A 439 24.01 -5.32 11.90
C MET A 439 25.28 -5.96 12.46
N GLU A 440 26.43 -5.40 12.11
CA GLU A 440 27.73 -5.87 12.62
C GLU A 440 27.90 -5.70 14.13
N ASP A 441 27.20 -4.76 14.75
CA ASP A 441 27.15 -4.54 16.19
C ASP A 441 26.24 -5.55 16.92
N GLY A 442 25.61 -6.47 16.19
CA GLY A 442 24.69 -7.47 16.71
C GLY A 442 23.25 -7.00 16.87
N SER A 443 22.94 -5.76 16.54
CA SER A 443 21.56 -5.27 16.58
C SER A 443 20.72 -5.84 15.43
N VAL A 444 19.43 -6.01 15.70
CA VAL A 444 18.44 -6.56 14.73
C VAL A 444 17.33 -5.55 14.51
N GLU A 445 17.04 -5.28 13.26
CA GLU A 445 15.88 -4.49 12.85
C GLU A 445 14.98 -5.30 11.92
N ILE A 446 13.68 -5.19 12.13
CA ILE A 446 12.66 -5.87 11.33
C ILE A 446 11.75 -4.82 10.69
N TYR A 447 11.59 -4.90 9.37
CA TYR A 447 10.78 -3.96 8.60
C TYR A 447 9.64 -4.67 7.87
N SER A 448 8.47 -4.00 7.83
CA SER A 448 7.29 -4.50 7.13
C SER A 448 7.43 -4.37 5.61
N ARG A 449 6.45 -4.94 4.87
CA ARG A 449 6.29 -4.76 3.42
C ARG A 449 6.29 -3.28 2.97
N ASN A 450 5.84 -2.37 3.84
CA ASN A 450 5.78 -0.93 3.56
C ASN A 450 7.02 -0.18 4.03
N ALA A 451 8.08 -0.89 4.43
CA ALA A 451 9.29 -0.35 5.05
C ALA A 451 9.08 0.27 6.44
N GLU A 452 7.97 -0.06 7.14
CA GLU A 452 7.71 0.39 8.50
C GLU A 452 8.46 -0.47 9.51
N ARG A 453 8.92 0.13 10.60
CA ARG A 453 9.68 -0.56 11.65
C ARG A 453 8.77 -1.45 12.50
N ASN A 454 8.97 -2.76 12.42
CA ASN A 454 8.22 -3.79 13.13
C ASN A 454 9.05 -4.52 14.23
N THR A 455 10.24 -4.05 14.54
CA THR A 455 11.14 -4.67 15.53
C THR A 455 10.45 -4.87 16.89
N GLY A 456 9.72 -3.87 17.39
CA GLY A 456 8.96 -3.96 18.63
C GLY A 456 7.71 -4.85 18.59
N LYS A 457 7.29 -5.30 17.40
CA LYS A 457 6.20 -6.28 17.22
C LYS A 457 6.69 -7.72 17.38
N TYR A 458 7.94 -7.99 17.00
CA TYR A 458 8.52 -9.33 16.90
C TYR A 458 9.78 -9.52 17.76
N PRO A 459 9.74 -9.29 19.09
CA PRO A 459 10.92 -9.47 19.95
C PRO A 459 11.38 -10.94 20.01
N ASP A 460 10.48 -11.90 19.80
CA ASP A 460 10.78 -13.32 19.69
C ASP A 460 11.60 -13.65 18.44
N VAL A 461 11.30 -13.04 17.29
CA VAL A 461 12.12 -13.16 16.08
C VAL A 461 13.48 -12.54 16.30
N VAL A 462 13.56 -11.33 16.88
CA VAL A 462 14.83 -10.67 17.22
C VAL A 462 15.73 -11.58 18.06
N ASN A 463 15.18 -12.19 19.10
CA ASN A 463 15.93 -13.10 20.00
C ASN A 463 16.33 -14.42 19.32
N SER A 464 15.66 -14.84 18.27
CA SER A 464 15.96 -16.08 17.56
C SER A 464 17.10 -15.94 16.55
N VAL A 465 17.40 -14.73 16.07
CA VAL A 465 18.39 -14.47 15.00
C VAL A 465 19.77 -15.08 15.32
N SER A 466 20.26 -14.91 16.53
CA SER A 466 21.56 -15.44 16.95
C SER A 466 21.65 -16.97 16.92
N ARG A 467 20.49 -17.66 16.93
CA ARG A 467 20.41 -19.12 16.98
C ARG A 467 20.47 -19.77 15.60
N PHE A 468 19.91 -19.12 14.58
CA PHE A 468 19.82 -19.69 13.23
C PHE A 468 20.90 -19.18 12.26
N LYS A 469 21.61 -18.11 12.58
CA LYS A 469 22.75 -17.66 11.78
C LYS A 469 24.01 -18.44 12.11
N LYS A 470 24.81 -18.81 11.11
CA LYS A 470 26.10 -19.43 11.30
C LYS A 470 27.14 -18.43 11.86
N PRO A 471 28.18 -18.90 12.56
CA PRO A 471 29.19 -18.00 13.16
C PRO A 471 29.93 -17.12 12.14
N SER A 472 30.08 -17.56 10.90
CA SER A 472 30.71 -16.80 9.80
C SER A 472 29.92 -15.57 9.36
N VAL A 473 28.64 -15.48 9.72
CA VAL A 473 27.73 -14.40 9.30
C VAL A 473 27.87 -13.23 10.28
N LYS A 474 28.34 -12.08 9.79
CA LYS A 474 28.55 -10.83 10.54
C LYS A 474 27.40 -9.85 10.37
N SER A 475 26.87 -9.75 9.16
CA SER A 475 25.75 -8.87 8.82
C SER A 475 24.95 -9.43 7.67
N PHE A 476 23.64 -9.20 7.66
CA PHE A 476 22.76 -9.68 6.57
C PHE A 476 21.45 -8.91 6.45
N VAL A 477 20.81 -9.06 5.31
CA VAL A 477 19.39 -8.70 5.09
C VAL A 477 18.68 -9.88 4.47
N LEU A 478 17.69 -10.42 5.20
CA LEU A 478 16.79 -11.47 4.73
C LEU A 478 15.44 -10.89 4.32
N ASP A 479 14.83 -11.47 3.28
CA ASP A 479 13.45 -11.25 2.89
C ASP A 479 12.63 -12.49 3.24
N CYS A 480 11.68 -12.35 4.16
CA CYS A 480 11.00 -13.44 4.83
C CYS A 480 9.49 -13.21 4.89
N GLU A 481 8.74 -14.27 5.15
CA GLU A 481 7.36 -14.17 5.61
C GLU A 481 7.28 -14.68 7.06
N VAL A 482 6.66 -13.90 7.95
CA VAL A 482 6.41 -14.29 9.35
C VAL A 482 4.97 -14.76 9.44
N VAL A 483 4.74 -15.97 9.87
CA VAL A 483 3.41 -16.59 10.00
C VAL A 483 3.14 -17.00 11.44
N ALA A 484 1.86 -17.02 11.83
CA ALA A 484 1.45 -17.65 13.08
C ALA A 484 1.71 -19.16 13.01
N TYR A 485 2.27 -19.73 14.06
CA TYR A 485 2.75 -21.10 14.06
C TYR A 485 2.45 -21.79 15.38
N ASP A 486 1.92 -22.99 15.31
CA ASP A 486 1.76 -23.88 16.45
C ASP A 486 3.01 -24.76 16.57
N ARG A 487 3.84 -24.50 17.56
CA ARG A 487 5.12 -25.23 17.73
C ARG A 487 4.93 -26.66 18.26
N GLU A 488 3.87 -26.92 18.98
CA GLU A 488 3.57 -28.27 19.48
C GLU A 488 3.13 -29.19 18.34
N LYS A 489 2.22 -28.69 17.51
CA LYS A 489 1.68 -29.44 16.36
C LYS A 489 2.53 -29.25 15.07
N GLN A 490 3.57 -28.46 15.11
CA GLN A 490 4.43 -28.12 13.95
C GLN A 490 3.62 -27.66 12.73
N LYS A 491 2.63 -26.76 12.95
CA LYS A 491 1.64 -26.39 11.94
C LYS A 491 1.51 -24.87 11.79
N ILE A 492 1.37 -24.41 10.54
CA ILE A 492 1.03 -23.03 10.21
C ILE A 492 -0.42 -22.76 10.61
N LEU A 493 -0.64 -21.65 11.31
CA LEU A 493 -1.96 -21.16 11.71
C LEU A 493 -2.45 -20.07 10.74
N PRO A 494 -3.78 -19.91 10.59
CA PRO A 494 -4.35 -18.88 9.72
C PRO A 494 -3.90 -17.46 10.09
N PHE A 495 -3.78 -16.58 9.09
CA PHE A 495 -3.40 -15.16 9.25
C PHE A 495 -4.25 -14.40 10.28
N GLN A 496 -5.50 -14.75 10.43
CA GLN A 496 -6.42 -14.14 11.42
C GLN A 496 -5.86 -14.21 12.84
N ILE A 497 -5.17 -15.31 13.18
CA ILE A 497 -4.50 -15.48 14.47
C ILE A 497 -3.32 -14.51 14.58
N LEU A 498 -2.47 -14.41 13.55
CA LEU A 498 -1.36 -13.46 13.52
C LEU A 498 -1.85 -12.00 13.67
N SER A 499 -2.97 -11.68 13.05
CA SER A 499 -3.54 -10.32 13.09
C SER A 499 -4.00 -9.87 14.48
N THR A 500 -4.18 -10.80 15.43
CA THR A 500 -4.52 -10.49 16.82
C THR A 500 -3.32 -10.07 17.67
N ARG A 501 -2.10 -10.29 17.18
CA ARG A 501 -0.86 -9.90 17.86
C ARG A 501 -0.78 -8.38 18.01
N ALA A 502 -0.37 -7.90 19.18
CA ALA A 502 -0.18 -6.49 19.44
C ALA A 502 0.86 -5.89 18.46
N ARG A 503 0.65 -4.63 18.05
CA ARG A 503 1.42 -4.01 16.95
C ARG A 503 2.73 -3.35 17.39
N LYS A 504 2.84 -2.92 18.63
CA LYS A 504 4.00 -2.16 19.15
C LYS A 504 4.32 -2.59 20.57
N ASP A 505 5.57 -2.47 20.95
CA ASP A 505 6.07 -2.62 22.32
C ASP A 505 5.65 -3.94 22.98
N VAL A 506 5.72 -5.04 22.23
CA VAL A 506 5.35 -6.37 22.70
C VAL A 506 6.44 -6.89 23.64
N ALA A 507 6.10 -7.13 24.91
CA ALA A 507 7.00 -7.82 25.84
C ALA A 507 7.00 -9.34 25.59
N MET A 508 8.14 -10.01 25.80
CA MET A 508 8.27 -11.45 25.55
C MET A 508 7.24 -12.28 26.32
N GLY A 509 6.89 -11.87 27.56
CA GLY A 509 5.90 -12.56 28.39
C GLY A 509 4.44 -12.36 27.95
N ASP A 510 4.17 -11.37 27.10
CA ASP A 510 2.83 -11.05 26.61
C ASP A 510 2.50 -11.70 25.26
N ILE A 511 3.43 -12.48 24.71
CA ILE A 511 3.27 -13.15 23.42
C ILE A 511 2.30 -14.32 23.59
N LYS A 512 1.09 -14.17 23.00
CA LYS A 512 0.07 -15.21 22.94
C LYS A 512 0.05 -15.98 21.62
N VAL A 513 0.59 -15.37 20.57
CA VAL A 513 0.64 -15.93 19.21
C VAL A 513 2.10 -16.17 18.86
N GLU A 514 2.50 -17.41 18.81
CA GLU A 514 3.84 -17.82 18.38
C GLU A 514 3.97 -17.63 16.86
N VAL A 515 5.19 -17.38 16.40
CA VAL A 515 5.48 -17.21 14.98
C VAL A 515 6.69 -18.03 14.54
N CYS A 516 6.66 -18.43 13.27
CA CYS A 516 7.79 -18.97 12.52
C CYS A 516 8.14 -18.04 11.37
N THR A 517 9.43 -17.88 11.10
CA THR A 517 9.96 -17.05 10.00
C THR A 517 10.37 -17.96 8.85
N PHE A 518 9.75 -17.76 7.67
CA PHE A 518 10.10 -18.47 6.44
C PHE A 518 10.92 -17.57 5.53
N ALA A 519 12.22 -17.86 5.39
CA ALA A 519 13.14 -17.09 4.55
C ALA A 519 13.11 -17.60 3.11
N PHE A 520 12.93 -16.68 2.15
CA PHE A 520 12.85 -16.99 0.73
C PHE A 520 13.84 -16.23 -0.14
N ASP A 521 14.57 -15.26 0.42
CA ASP A 521 15.61 -14.51 -0.30
C ASP A 521 16.61 -13.88 0.69
N ILE A 522 17.83 -13.61 0.21
CA ILE A 522 18.86 -12.83 0.89
C ILE A 522 19.33 -11.70 0.00
N LEU A 523 19.36 -10.48 0.54
CA LEU A 523 19.61 -9.26 -0.21
C LEU A 523 20.98 -8.64 0.09
N PHE A 524 21.58 -9.04 1.21
CA PHE A 524 22.87 -8.53 1.68
C PHE A 524 23.53 -9.56 2.60
N LEU A 525 24.84 -9.73 2.47
CA LEU A 525 25.63 -10.65 3.31
C LEU A 525 27.03 -10.10 3.53
N ASN A 526 27.47 -9.95 4.79
CA ASN A 526 28.83 -9.63 5.21
C ASN A 526 29.47 -8.44 4.45
N GLY A 527 28.73 -7.36 4.23
CA GLY A 527 29.23 -6.17 3.53
C GLY A 527 28.86 -6.10 2.04
N GLU A 528 28.38 -7.18 1.45
CA GLU A 528 28.07 -7.26 0.03
C GLU A 528 26.56 -7.22 -0.25
N ALA A 529 26.15 -6.38 -1.21
CA ALA A 529 24.77 -6.30 -1.67
C ALA A 529 24.54 -7.33 -2.79
N LEU A 530 23.56 -8.21 -2.61
CA LEU A 530 23.28 -9.33 -3.52
C LEU A 530 22.12 -9.07 -4.49
N LEU A 531 21.60 -7.85 -4.54
CA LEU A 531 20.41 -7.50 -5.34
C LEU A 531 20.59 -7.79 -6.84
N GLN A 532 21.80 -7.70 -7.37
CA GLN A 532 22.12 -7.92 -8.79
C GLN A 532 22.50 -9.38 -9.10
N GLU A 533 22.67 -10.20 -8.06
CA GLU A 533 22.93 -11.62 -8.24
C GLU A 533 21.68 -12.37 -8.68
N GLN A 534 21.85 -13.48 -9.39
CA GLN A 534 20.77 -14.38 -9.77
C GLN A 534 20.14 -15.03 -8.53
N LEU A 535 18.84 -15.37 -8.59
CA LEU A 535 18.15 -15.99 -7.45
C LEU A 535 18.82 -17.31 -6.99
N ARG A 536 19.35 -18.10 -7.92
CA ARG A 536 20.09 -19.33 -7.60
C ARG A 536 21.27 -19.04 -6.69
N THR A 537 22.08 -18.02 -7.02
CA THR A 537 23.25 -17.60 -6.22
C THR A 537 22.80 -17.09 -4.85
N ARG A 538 21.77 -16.24 -4.80
CA ARG A 538 21.24 -15.73 -3.54
C ARG A 538 20.71 -16.85 -2.63
N ARG A 539 19.99 -17.84 -3.19
CA ARG A 539 19.52 -18.99 -2.42
C ARG A 539 20.65 -19.86 -1.91
N GLN A 540 21.72 -20.02 -2.68
CA GLN A 540 22.91 -20.74 -2.22
C GLN A 540 23.53 -20.02 -1.01
N HIS A 541 23.70 -18.70 -1.09
CA HIS A 541 24.17 -17.90 0.05
C HIS A 541 23.24 -18.02 1.27
N LEU A 542 21.92 -18.06 1.06
CA LEU A 542 20.94 -18.26 2.12
C LEU A 542 21.15 -19.60 2.83
N TYR A 543 21.24 -20.71 2.10
CA TYR A 543 21.42 -22.05 2.68
C TYR A 543 22.79 -22.25 3.31
N ASP A 544 23.83 -21.64 2.74
CA ASP A 544 25.19 -21.74 3.27
C ASP A 544 25.39 -20.92 4.56
N SER A 545 24.56 -19.90 4.78
CA SER A 545 24.73 -18.92 5.88
C SER A 545 23.83 -19.16 7.09
N PHE A 546 22.76 -19.96 6.93
CA PHE A 546 21.76 -20.15 7.99
C PHE A 546 21.47 -21.64 8.23
N GLU A 547 20.87 -21.92 9.38
CA GLU A 547 20.42 -23.24 9.79
C GLU A 547 18.95 -23.18 10.19
N GLU A 548 18.15 -24.15 9.74
CA GLU A 548 16.75 -24.24 10.11
C GLU A 548 16.58 -24.62 11.58
N ILE A 549 15.63 -23.96 12.22
CA ILE A 549 15.21 -24.29 13.60
C ILE A 549 13.69 -24.48 13.55
N PRO A 550 13.21 -25.73 13.67
CA PRO A 550 11.79 -26.05 13.57
C PRO A 550 10.94 -25.16 14.47
N GLY A 551 9.88 -24.54 13.90
CA GLY A 551 8.97 -23.65 14.60
C GLY A 551 9.49 -22.23 14.88
N TYR A 552 10.72 -21.89 14.48
CA TYR A 552 11.30 -20.55 14.66
C TYR A 552 11.80 -19.94 13.35
N PHE A 553 12.61 -20.69 12.60
CA PHE A 553 13.18 -20.25 11.34
C PHE A 553 13.30 -21.44 10.39
N GLN A 554 12.76 -21.29 9.20
CA GLN A 554 12.80 -22.29 8.13
C GLN A 554 13.01 -21.61 6.78
N PHE A 555 13.53 -22.34 5.83
CA PHE A 555 13.54 -21.90 4.44
C PHE A 555 12.16 -22.07 3.81
N ALA A 556 11.84 -21.23 2.85
CA ALA A 556 10.58 -21.36 2.12
C ALA A 556 10.53 -22.72 1.41
N THR A 557 9.48 -23.50 1.67
CA THR A 557 9.24 -24.79 1.02
C THR A 557 9.11 -24.58 -0.48
N ALA A 558 9.93 -25.27 -1.25
CA ALA A 558 10.09 -25.05 -2.67
C ALA A 558 10.14 -26.35 -3.47
N LEU A 559 9.63 -26.29 -4.71
CA LEU A 559 9.69 -27.34 -5.72
C LEU A 559 10.28 -26.76 -7.02
N THR A 560 11.26 -27.41 -7.59
CA THR A 560 11.78 -27.08 -8.93
C THR A 560 11.32 -28.18 -9.89
N SER A 561 10.32 -27.88 -10.71
CA SER A 561 9.73 -28.81 -11.67
C SER A 561 9.10 -28.05 -12.83
N THR A 562 9.06 -28.68 -14.00
CA THR A 562 8.33 -28.24 -15.19
C THR A 562 7.12 -29.12 -15.48
N ASP A 563 6.86 -30.11 -14.66
CA ASP A 563 5.72 -31.01 -14.78
C ASP A 563 4.45 -30.34 -14.24
N LEU A 564 3.40 -30.35 -15.08
CA LEU A 564 2.12 -29.69 -14.77
C LEU A 564 1.42 -30.33 -13.56
N GLU A 565 1.40 -31.65 -13.52
CA GLU A 565 0.70 -32.43 -12.48
C GLU A 565 1.42 -32.30 -11.14
N GLU A 566 2.75 -32.32 -11.16
CA GLU A 566 3.58 -32.16 -9.97
C GLU A 566 3.39 -30.76 -9.37
N ILE A 567 3.37 -29.69 -10.20
CA ILE A 567 3.11 -28.31 -9.74
C ILE A 567 1.68 -28.17 -9.21
N GLN A 568 0.68 -28.79 -9.84
CA GLN A 568 -0.70 -28.78 -9.37
C GLN A 568 -0.85 -29.49 -8.03
N ASN A 569 -0.20 -30.65 -7.86
CA ASN A 569 -0.18 -31.36 -6.59
C ASN A 569 0.51 -30.55 -5.50
N PHE A 570 1.66 -29.94 -5.81
CA PHE A 570 2.38 -29.07 -4.88
C PHE A 570 1.54 -27.85 -4.46
N LEU A 571 0.77 -27.27 -5.39
CA LEU A 571 -0.19 -26.20 -5.07
C LEU A 571 -1.28 -26.69 -4.11
N GLN A 572 -1.81 -27.90 -4.31
CA GLN A 572 -2.83 -28.46 -3.42
C GLN A 572 -2.27 -28.72 -2.02
N ILE A 573 -1.03 -29.21 -1.92
CA ILE A 573 -0.35 -29.41 -0.63
C ILE A 573 -0.12 -28.06 0.06
N ALA A 574 0.31 -27.01 -0.66
CA ALA A 574 0.48 -25.67 -0.12
C ALA A 574 -0.83 -25.12 0.47
N VAL A 575 -1.95 -25.29 -0.25
CA VAL A 575 -3.27 -24.88 0.22
C VAL A 575 -3.70 -25.65 1.47
N ASN A 576 -3.49 -26.96 1.51
CA ASN A 576 -3.79 -27.77 2.69
C ASN A 576 -2.91 -27.41 3.89
N SER A 577 -1.71 -26.85 3.64
CA SER A 577 -0.80 -26.32 4.67
C SER A 577 -1.10 -24.87 5.06
N SER A 578 -2.32 -24.39 4.84
CA SER A 578 -2.77 -23.02 5.18
C SER A 578 -2.03 -21.89 4.45
N CYS A 579 -1.48 -22.16 3.25
CA CYS A 579 -0.87 -21.16 2.38
C CYS A 579 -1.85 -20.63 1.34
N GLU A 580 -1.65 -19.38 0.84
CA GLU A 580 -2.53 -18.77 -0.18
C GLU A 580 -2.40 -19.41 -1.58
N GLY A 581 -1.36 -20.19 -1.82
CA GLY A 581 -0.99 -20.76 -3.11
C GLY A 581 0.52 -20.81 -3.30
N LEU A 582 1.02 -20.43 -4.49
CA LEU A 582 2.43 -20.49 -4.84
C LEU A 582 2.98 -19.13 -5.31
N ILE A 583 4.26 -18.90 -5.07
CA ILE A 583 5.11 -17.89 -5.75
C ILE A 583 6.07 -18.64 -6.66
N ILE A 584 6.04 -18.33 -7.94
CA ILE A 584 6.91 -18.93 -8.95
C ILE A 584 7.99 -17.92 -9.31
N LYS A 585 9.26 -18.33 -9.25
CA LYS A 585 10.42 -17.46 -9.46
C LYS A 585 11.38 -18.09 -10.45
N THR A 586 11.88 -17.31 -11.43
CA THR A 586 12.99 -17.72 -12.28
C THR A 586 14.27 -17.81 -11.45
N LEU A 587 15.12 -18.78 -11.76
CA LEU A 587 16.37 -19.05 -11.02
C LEU A 587 17.58 -18.36 -11.63
N ASP A 588 17.64 -18.29 -12.95
CA ASP A 588 18.80 -17.87 -13.74
C ASP A 588 18.46 -16.76 -14.74
N GLY A 589 19.45 -16.31 -15.52
CA GLY A 589 19.31 -15.21 -16.47
C GLY A 589 19.15 -13.86 -15.76
N ASP A 590 18.08 -13.13 -16.07
CA ASP A 590 17.76 -11.83 -15.45
C ASP A 590 17.07 -11.99 -14.08
N ALA A 591 17.26 -13.09 -13.37
CA ALA A 591 16.61 -13.40 -12.09
C ALA A 591 17.15 -12.57 -10.91
N THR A 592 17.42 -11.29 -11.15
CA THR A 592 17.87 -10.34 -10.13
C THR A 592 16.73 -9.90 -9.21
N TYR A 593 17.07 -9.35 -8.04
CA TYR A 593 16.06 -8.74 -7.18
C TYR A 593 15.74 -7.32 -7.65
N GLU A 594 14.50 -7.08 -8.06
CA GLU A 594 14.04 -5.81 -8.64
C GLU A 594 13.19 -5.03 -7.62
N PRO A 595 13.78 -4.11 -6.82
CA PRO A 595 13.06 -3.38 -5.78
C PRO A 595 11.84 -2.62 -6.30
N SER A 596 10.72 -2.69 -5.58
CA SER A 596 9.44 -2.00 -5.90
C SER A 596 8.75 -2.46 -7.20
N LYS A 597 9.39 -3.30 -8.02
CA LYS A 597 8.86 -3.72 -9.32
C LYS A 597 7.93 -4.93 -9.20
N ARG A 598 6.83 -4.93 -9.96
CA ARG A 598 6.09 -6.16 -10.29
C ARG A 598 6.83 -6.84 -11.44
N SER A 599 7.76 -7.68 -11.08
CA SER A 599 8.64 -8.35 -12.02
C SER A 599 7.92 -9.41 -12.85
N ASN A 600 8.44 -9.68 -14.03
CA ASN A 600 8.08 -10.87 -14.82
C ASN A 600 8.72 -12.14 -14.25
N ASN A 601 9.84 -11.97 -13.51
CA ASN A 601 10.58 -13.08 -12.91
C ASN A 601 9.88 -13.70 -11.70
N TRP A 602 8.87 -13.00 -11.13
CA TRP A 602 8.05 -13.52 -10.03
C TRP A 602 6.58 -13.52 -10.41
N LEU A 603 5.98 -14.72 -10.43
CA LEU A 603 4.55 -14.90 -10.62
C LEU A 603 3.91 -15.40 -9.34
N LYS A 604 2.65 -15.06 -9.09
CA LYS A 604 1.86 -15.60 -7.99
C LYS A 604 0.65 -16.32 -8.53
N LEU A 605 0.50 -17.56 -8.14
CA LEU A 605 -0.65 -18.40 -8.36
C LEU A 605 -1.39 -18.53 -7.04
N LYS A 606 -2.64 -18.12 -7.00
CA LYS A 606 -3.48 -18.24 -5.82
C LYS A 606 -4.61 -19.22 -6.08
N LYS A 607 -5.06 -19.90 -5.05
CA LYS A 607 -6.27 -20.72 -5.07
C LYS A 607 -7.46 -19.95 -5.66
N ASP A 608 -7.64 -18.69 -5.24
CA ASP A 608 -8.73 -17.81 -5.69
C ASP A 608 -8.74 -17.54 -7.22
N TYR A 609 -7.65 -17.86 -7.95
CA TYR A 609 -7.56 -17.64 -9.40
C TYR A 609 -7.91 -18.89 -10.20
N MET A 610 -7.78 -20.09 -9.61
CA MET A 610 -7.99 -21.37 -10.30
C MET A 610 -9.43 -21.86 -10.19
N ASP A 611 -9.98 -21.85 -9.00
CA ASP A 611 -11.39 -22.09 -8.75
C ASP A 611 -11.81 -21.15 -7.61
N SER A 612 -12.44 -20.08 -7.99
CA SER A 612 -13.22 -19.32 -7.02
C SER A 612 -14.11 -20.30 -6.26
N ILE A 613 -14.42 -20.02 -4.99
CA ILE A 613 -15.59 -20.58 -4.33
C ILE A 613 -16.63 -20.68 -5.41
N GLY A 614 -16.98 -21.92 -5.81
CA GLY A 614 -17.78 -22.16 -7.01
C GLY A 614 -19.09 -21.38 -7.03
N ASP A 615 -19.56 -20.97 -5.83
CA ASP A 615 -20.83 -20.31 -5.63
C ASP A 615 -20.61 -18.87 -5.11
N SER A 616 -21.28 -17.94 -5.77
CA SER A 616 -21.51 -16.59 -5.26
C SER A 616 -22.60 -16.66 -4.16
N LEU A 617 -22.56 -15.71 -3.22
CA LEU A 617 -23.59 -15.57 -2.21
C LEU A 617 -24.57 -14.47 -2.60
N ASP A 618 -25.85 -14.74 -2.45
CA ASP A 618 -26.92 -13.77 -2.62
C ASP A 618 -27.24 -13.11 -1.27
N LEU A 619 -26.93 -11.84 -1.12
CA LEU A 619 -26.95 -11.13 0.15
C LEU A 619 -27.80 -9.86 0.09
N VAL A 620 -28.34 -9.46 1.23
CA VAL A 620 -29.25 -8.31 1.35
C VAL A 620 -28.54 -7.11 1.96
N PRO A 621 -28.56 -5.92 1.33
CA PRO A 621 -28.07 -4.70 1.94
C PRO A 621 -29.05 -4.20 3.01
N ILE A 622 -28.65 -4.25 4.27
CA ILE A 622 -29.48 -3.83 5.43
C ILE A 622 -29.07 -2.46 5.97
N ALA A 623 -27.88 -1.95 5.65
CA ALA A 623 -27.39 -0.65 6.09
C ALA A 623 -26.28 -0.12 5.19
N ALA A 624 -25.93 1.16 5.35
CA ALA A 624 -24.80 1.75 4.66
C ALA A 624 -24.05 2.79 5.49
N PHE A 625 -22.84 3.10 5.01
CA PHE A 625 -21.95 4.12 5.51
C PHE A 625 -21.80 5.23 4.47
N HIS A 626 -21.88 6.51 4.89
CA HIS A 626 -21.69 7.62 3.98
C HIS A 626 -20.31 7.61 3.33
N GLY A 627 -20.29 7.90 2.05
CA GLY A 627 -19.05 8.04 1.29
C GLY A 627 -18.22 9.23 1.76
N ARG A 628 -16.89 9.11 1.63
CA ARG A 628 -15.93 10.16 1.98
C ARG A 628 -15.03 10.50 0.80
N GLY A 629 -14.58 11.74 0.68
CA GLY A 629 -13.74 12.18 -0.43
C GLY A 629 -14.48 12.12 -1.77
N LYS A 630 -13.98 11.39 -2.76
CA LYS A 630 -14.62 11.25 -4.08
C LYS A 630 -16.01 10.62 -4.04
N ARG A 631 -16.33 9.86 -2.98
CA ARG A 631 -17.64 9.23 -2.78
C ARG A 631 -18.57 10.06 -1.89
N THR A 632 -18.25 11.32 -1.61
CA THR A 632 -19.14 12.22 -0.86
C THR A 632 -20.44 12.41 -1.64
N GLY A 633 -21.59 12.32 -0.93
CA GLY A 633 -22.92 12.42 -1.55
C GLY A 633 -23.57 11.08 -1.94
N VAL A 634 -22.80 10.00 -1.94
CA VAL A 634 -23.30 8.62 -2.14
C VAL A 634 -22.93 7.74 -0.95
N TYR A 635 -23.45 6.52 -0.88
CA TYR A 635 -23.00 5.55 0.12
C TYR A 635 -21.64 4.97 -0.32
N GLY A 636 -20.66 5.00 0.59
CA GLY A 636 -19.28 4.56 0.31
C GLY A 636 -19.08 3.07 0.49
N SER A 637 -19.88 2.43 1.35
CA SER A 637 -19.93 0.99 1.59
C SER A 637 -21.28 0.59 2.20
N PHE A 638 -21.61 -0.70 2.08
CA PHE A 638 -22.88 -1.26 2.52
C PHE A 638 -22.63 -2.42 3.48
N LEU A 639 -23.49 -2.56 4.49
CA LEU A 639 -23.54 -3.73 5.36
C LEU A 639 -24.48 -4.75 4.75
N LEU A 640 -23.97 -5.94 4.43
CA LEU A 640 -24.74 -7.03 3.86
C LEU A 640 -25.07 -8.09 4.92
N ALA A 641 -26.20 -8.75 4.71
CA ALA A 641 -26.70 -9.83 5.57
C ALA A 641 -27.10 -11.05 4.74
N CYS A 642 -26.93 -12.25 5.32
CA CYS A 642 -27.63 -13.47 4.91
C CYS A 642 -28.96 -13.57 5.65
N TYR A 643 -29.82 -14.50 5.26
CA TYR A 643 -31.11 -14.72 5.85
C TYR A 643 -31.12 -15.99 6.70
N ASP A 644 -31.65 -15.92 7.90
CA ASP A 644 -31.88 -17.07 8.77
C ASP A 644 -33.35 -17.44 8.68
N GLU A 645 -33.67 -18.51 7.96
CA GLU A 645 -35.03 -18.96 7.72
C GLU A 645 -35.71 -19.47 9.01
N GLN A 646 -34.93 -20.05 9.95
CA GLN A 646 -35.50 -20.63 11.20
C GLN A 646 -35.97 -19.57 12.18
N ASN A 647 -35.25 -18.43 12.21
CA ASN A 647 -35.52 -17.32 13.11
C ASN A 647 -36.13 -16.10 12.40
N GLU A 648 -36.32 -16.14 11.06
CA GLU A 648 -36.78 -15.04 10.24
C GLU A 648 -35.94 -13.76 10.41
N GLU A 649 -34.57 -13.91 10.45
CA GLU A 649 -33.65 -12.83 10.78
C GLU A 649 -32.63 -12.58 9.68
N TYR A 650 -32.22 -11.30 9.52
CA TYR A 650 -31.10 -10.93 8.68
C TYR A 650 -29.83 -10.80 9.53
N GLN A 651 -28.85 -11.67 9.28
CA GLN A 651 -27.59 -11.75 10.02
C GLN A 651 -26.45 -11.14 9.23
N SER A 652 -25.80 -10.10 9.80
CA SER A 652 -24.72 -9.39 9.11
C SER A 652 -23.54 -10.31 8.78
N ILE A 653 -23.04 -10.23 7.53
CA ILE A 653 -21.95 -11.09 7.05
C ILE A 653 -20.71 -10.33 6.60
N CYS A 654 -20.85 -9.18 6.00
CA CYS A 654 -19.70 -8.37 5.57
C CYS A 654 -20.05 -6.90 5.32
N ASN A 655 -18.99 -6.05 5.26
CA ASN A 655 -19.07 -4.72 4.68
C ASN A 655 -18.50 -4.77 3.27
N ILE A 656 -19.25 -4.28 2.27
CA ILE A 656 -18.82 -4.24 0.88
C ILE A 656 -18.71 -2.80 0.37
N GLY A 657 -17.61 -2.49 -0.31
CA GLY A 657 -17.36 -1.20 -0.99
C GLY A 657 -16.56 -1.38 -2.27
N THR A 658 -16.40 -2.62 -2.73
CA THR A 658 -15.62 -3.02 -3.91
C THR A 658 -16.50 -3.73 -4.94
N GLY A 659 -16.11 -3.68 -6.21
CA GLY A 659 -16.91 -4.21 -7.32
C GLY A 659 -17.88 -3.20 -7.93
N PHE A 660 -17.93 -1.97 -7.42
CA PHE A 660 -18.78 -0.90 -7.92
C PHE A 660 -18.01 0.06 -8.82
N SER A 661 -18.58 0.44 -9.95
CA SER A 661 -18.21 1.66 -10.66
C SER A 661 -18.75 2.90 -9.93
N GLU A 662 -18.32 4.11 -10.31
CA GLU A 662 -18.88 5.35 -9.74
C GLU A 662 -20.39 5.45 -10.03
N LYS A 663 -20.81 5.03 -11.21
CA LYS A 663 -22.22 4.99 -11.62
C LYS A 663 -23.02 3.98 -10.79
N ASP A 664 -22.50 2.77 -10.57
CA ASP A 664 -23.18 1.77 -9.73
C ASP A 664 -23.40 2.28 -8.30
N LEU A 665 -22.41 2.97 -7.72
CA LEU A 665 -22.56 3.56 -6.39
C LEU A 665 -23.65 4.64 -6.36
N GLU A 666 -23.75 5.46 -7.40
CA GLU A 666 -24.78 6.49 -7.53
C GLU A 666 -26.18 5.86 -7.71
N ASP A 667 -26.30 4.88 -8.61
CA ASP A 667 -27.55 4.15 -8.88
C ASP A 667 -28.04 3.42 -7.61
N ARG A 668 -27.13 2.70 -6.91
CA ARG A 668 -27.49 2.00 -5.64
C ARG A 668 -27.82 2.97 -4.53
N SER A 669 -27.09 4.07 -4.41
CA SER A 669 -27.40 5.10 -3.42
C SER A 669 -28.77 5.72 -3.67
N THR A 670 -29.13 5.96 -4.94
CA THR A 670 -30.42 6.54 -5.32
C THR A 670 -31.56 5.56 -5.05
N SER A 671 -31.42 4.28 -5.43
CA SER A 671 -32.42 3.23 -5.18
C SER A 671 -32.67 3.07 -3.67
N LEU A 672 -31.62 2.91 -2.90
CA LEU A 672 -31.72 2.62 -1.45
C LEU A 672 -32.11 3.84 -0.60
N ARG A 673 -31.97 5.08 -1.09
CA ARG A 673 -32.47 6.27 -0.37
C ARG A 673 -33.96 6.22 -0.09
N SER A 674 -34.75 5.65 -0.99
CA SER A 674 -36.19 5.49 -0.81
C SER A 674 -36.56 4.40 0.24
N LYS A 675 -35.58 3.58 0.64
CA LYS A 675 -35.73 2.44 1.56
C LYS A 675 -35.14 2.72 2.97
N VAL A 676 -34.72 3.94 3.23
CA VAL A 676 -34.12 4.34 4.50
C VAL A 676 -35.15 4.25 5.63
N ILE A 677 -34.77 3.61 6.74
CA ILE A 677 -35.54 3.51 7.96
C ILE A 677 -34.80 4.18 9.12
N PRO A 678 -35.51 4.74 10.11
CA PRO A 678 -34.91 5.53 11.20
C PRO A 678 -34.10 4.71 12.20
N ARG A 679 -34.38 3.40 12.31
CA ARG A 679 -33.73 2.48 13.23
C ARG A 679 -33.62 1.09 12.61
N PRO A 680 -32.64 0.24 13.02
CA PRO A 680 -32.59 -1.15 12.57
C PRO A 680 -33.85 -1.89 12.97
N LYS A 681 -34.30 -2.81 12.11
CA LYS A 681 -35.43 -3.66 12.43
C LYS A 681 -35.08 -4.62 13.58
N PRO A 682 -36.06 -5.06 14.41
CA PRO A 682 -35.82 -5.99 15.52
C PRO A 682 -35.21 -7.34 15.08
N TYR A 683 -35.44 -7.73 13.85
CA TYR A 683 -34.95 -8.96 13.23
C TYR A 683 -33.59 -8.80 12.50
N TYR A 684 -32.86 -7.69 12.71
CA TYR A 684 -31.47 -7.56 12.26
C TYR A 684 -30.50 -8.00 13.35
N ARG A 685 -29.55 -8.86 13.00
CA ARG A 685 -28.46 -9.31 13.88
C ARG A 685 -27.13 -8.80 13.36
N PHE A 686 -26.51 -7.95 14.15
CA PHE A 686 -25.21 -7.33 13.83
C PHE A 686 -24.40 -7.13 15.11
N GLY A 687 -23.10 -6.90 14.98
CA GLY A 687 -22.23 -6.68 16.15
C GLY A 687 -22.32 -5.25 16.69
N ASP A 688 -22.16 -5.11 18.01
CA ASP A 688 -22.28 -3.84 18.73
C ASP A 688 -21.28 -2.77 18.29
N THR A 689 -20.18 -3.19 17.65
CA THR A 689 -19.16 -2.29 17.09
C THR A 689 -19.51 -1.74 15.72
N LEU A 690 -20.55 -2.26 15.06
CA LEU A 690 -21.03 -1.78 13.76
C LEU A 690 -21.99 -0.61 13.98
N ASN A 691 -21.59 0.57 13.51
CA ASN A 691 -22.38 1.81 13.60
C ASN A 691 -22.61 2.36 12.20
N PRO A 692 -23.54 1.80 11.40
CA PRO A 692 -23.89 2.35 10.09
C PRO A 692 -24.51 3.76 10.22
N ASP A 693 -24.31 4.57 9.18
CA ASP A 693 -24.89 5.92 9.13
C ASP A 693 -26.38 5.89 8.78
N VAL A 694 -26.83 4.88 8.01
CA VAL A 694 -28.23 4.68 7.61
C VAL A 694 -28.61 3.20 7.63
N TRP A 695 -29.88 2.92 7.91
CA TRP A 695 -30.45 1.58 7.86
C TRP A 695 -31.49 1.50 6.74
N PHE A 696 -31.62 0.34 6.12
CA PHE A 696 -32.56 0.10 5.01
C PHE A 696 -33.61 -0.94 5.39
N GLU A 697 -34.77 -0.84 4.78
CA GLU A 697 -35.70 -1.95 4.65
C GLU A 697 -35.14 -2.96 3.64
N PRO A 698 -35.22 -4.28 3.87
CA PRO A 698 -34.78 -5.30 2.93
C PRO A 698 -35.54 -5.14 1.62
N ALA A 699 -34.85 -4.84 0.52
CA ALA A 699 -35.49 -4.53 -0.76
C ALA A 699 -34.77 -5.07 -1.98
N GLU A 700 -33.48 -5.34 -1.87
CA GLU A 700 -32.62 -5.80 -2.96
C GLU A 700 -31.83 -7.04 -2.52
N VAL A 701 -31.53 -7.92 -3.47
CA VAL A 701 -30.59 -9.04 -3.30
C VAL A 701 -29.40 -8.82 -4.21
N TRP A 702 -28.20 -8.95 -3.67
CA TRP A 702 -26.95 -8.72 -4.37
C TRP A 702 -26.14 -9.99 -4.46
N GLU A 703 -25.77 -10.38 -5.68
CA GLU A 703 -24.84 -11.48 -5.91
C GLU A 703 -23.42 -11.01 -5.62
N VAL A 704 -22.78 -11.63 -4.65
CA VAL A 704 -21.47 -11.24 -4.11
C VAL A 704 -20.52 -12.43 -4.17
N LYS A 705 -19.36 -12.22 -4.75
CA LYS A 705 -18.26 -13.17 -4.73
C LYS A 705 -17.27 -12.80 -3.63
N ALA A 706 -16.82 -13.79 -2.89
CA ALA A 706 -15.77 -13.64 -1.89
C ALA A 706 -14.55 -14.49 -2.25
N ALA A 707 -13.40 -14.13 -1.70
CA ALA A 707 -12.20 -14.95 -1.83
C ALA A 707 -12.22 -16.12 -0.85
N ASP A 708 -12.84 -15.92 0.32
CA ASP A 708 -12.86 -16.88 1.42
C ASP A 708 -13.89 -16.51 2.49
N LEU A 709 -14.23 -17.45 3.38
CA LEU A 709 -15.01 -17.19 4.59
C LEU A 709 -14.12 -17.32 5.84
N SER A 710 -14.39 -16.54 6.85
CA SER A 710 -13.62 -16.54 8.10
C SER A 710 -14.50 -16.31 9.32
N ILE A 711 -14.11 -16.86 10.47
CA ILE A 711 -14.79 -16.59 11.74
C ILE A 711 -14.59 -15.11 12.11
N SER A 712 -15.66 -14.44 12.49
CA SER A 712 -15.68 -13.01 12.81
C SER A 712 -16.30 -12.73 14.19
N PRO A 713 -15.64 -11.96 15.05
CA PRO A 713 -16.23 -11.49 16.29
C PRO A 713 -17.26 -10.37 16.08
N VAL A 714 -17.28 -9.76 14.88
CA VAL A 714 -18.10 -8.59 14.55
C VAL A 714 -19.39 -8.97 13.84
N HIS A 715 -19.29 -9.81 12.81
CA HIS A 715 -20.45 -10.24 12.03
C HIS A 715 -21.18 -11.41 12.72
N ARG A 716 -22.45 -11.61 12.36
CA ARG A 716 -23.35 -12.54 13.07
C ARG A 716 -23.90 -13.67 12.19
N ALA A 717 -23.51 -13.74 10.91
CA ALA A 717 -23.96 -14.80 10.01
C ALA A 717 -23.59 -16.18 10.57
N ALA A 718 -24.55 -17.10 10.62
CA ALA A 718 -24.40 -18.46 11.13
C ALA A 718 -23.76 -18.55 12.53
N ARG A 719 -24.03 -17.58 13.41
CA ARG A 719 -23.53 -17.60 14.80
C ARG A 719 -24.10 -18.84 15.55
N GLY A 720 -23.22 -19.55 16.21
CA GLY A 720 -23.58 -20.78 16.94
C GLY A 720 -23.44 -22.04 16.09
N ALA A 721 -23.36 -21.95 14.75
CA ALA A 721 -23.23 -23.11 13.89
C ALA A 721 -21.76 -23.64 13.79
N ILE A 722 -20.77 -22.77 13.99
CA ILE A 722 -19.34 -23.11 13.96
C ILE A 722 -18.67 -22.70 15.27
N ASP A 723 -18.89 -21.47 15.75
CA ASP A 723 -18.37 -20.95 17.03
C ASP A 723 -19.55 -20.43 17.87
N PRO A 724 -19.67 -20.79 19.15
CA PRO A 724 -20.81 -20.40 19.98
C PRO A 724 -21.03 -18.89 20.08
N ASN A 725 -19.96 -18.11 19.99
CA ASN A 725 -19.99 -16.67 20.26
C ASN A 725 -19.71 -15.80 19.01
N LYS A 726 -19.19 -16.39 17.93
CA LYS A 726 -18.77 -15.67 16.73
C LYS A 726 -19.60 -16.11 15.53
N GLY A 727 -19.71 -15.23 14.57
CA GLY A 727 -20.33 -15.51 13.28
C GLY A 727 -19.27 -15.68 12.17
N ILE A 728 -19.74 -15.80 10.94
CA ILE A 728 -18.90 -15.92 9.74
C ILE A 728 -18.89 -14.58 8.99
N SER A 729 -17.76 -14.26 8.34
CA SER A 729 -17.59 -13.10 7.50
C SER A 729 -16.91 -13.45 6.18
N LEU A 730 -17.23 -12.70 5.12
CA LEU A 730 -16.59 -12.80 3.80
C LEU A 730 -15.27 -12.07 3.77
N ARG A 731 -14.22 -12.68 3.23
CA ARG A 731 -12.94 -12.04 2.89
C ARG A 731 -12.99 -11.49 1.46
N PHE A 732 -12.64 -10.21 1.30
CA PHE A 732 -12.57 -9.51 0.00
C PHE A 732 -13.85 -9.61 -0.83
N PRO A 733 -15.03 -9.29 -0.26
CA PRO A 733 -16.29 -9.37 -0.99
C PRO A 733 -16.28 -8.41 -2.18
N ARG A 734 -16.88 -8.83 -3.29
CA ARG A 734 -17.03 -8.03 -4.51
C ARG A 734 -18.42 -8.22 -5.10
N LEU A 735 -19.11 -7.13 -5.39
CA LEU A 735 -20.37 -7.16 -6.10
C LEU A 735 -20.16 -7.70 -7.52
N LEU A 736 -20.98 -8.68 -7.92
CA LEU A 736 -21.08 -9.19 -9.27
C LEU A 736 -22.25 -8.53 -10.01
N ARG A 737 -23.44 -8.66 -9.46
CA ARG A 737 -24.67 -8.08 -10.02
C ARG A 737 -25.77 -7.96 -8.96
N ILE A 738 -26.85 -7.29 -9.32
CA ILE A 738 -28.10 -7.27 -8.57
C ILE A 738 -28.96 -8.46 -9.03
N ARG A 739 -29.66 -9.07 -8.11
CA ARG A 739 -30.56 -10.20 -8.35
C ARG A 739 -32.01 -9.69 -8.33
N ASP A 740 -32.44 -9.14 -9.48
CA ASP A 740 -33.82 -8.65 -9.64
C ASP A 740 -34.84 -9.79 -9.67
N ASP A 741 -34.36 -11.03 -9.79
CA ASP A 741 -35.13 -12.27 -9.83
C ASP A 741 -35.39 -12.87 -8.43
N LYS A 742 -34.83 -12.28 -7.35
CA LYS A 742 -34.95 -12.79 -5.97
C LYS A 742 -35.53 -11.76 -5.01
N ASN A 743 -36.36 -12.22 -4.11
CA ASN A 743 -36.80 -11.46 -2.94
C ASN A 743 -35.75 -11.55 -1.81
N PRO A 744 -35.72 -10.61 -0.85
CA PRO A 744 -34.79 -10.62 0.27
C PRO A 744 -34.81 -11.88 1.15
N ASP A 745 -35.96 -12.54 1.28
CA ASP A 745 -36.13 -13.81 1.98
C ASP A 745 -35.57 -15.02 1.21
N GLN A 746 -35.22 -14.86 -0.06
CA GLN A 746 -34.57 -15.86 -0.90
C GLN A 746 -33.06 -15.66 -0.99
N ALA A 747 -32.49 -14.84 -0.11
CA ALA A 747 -31.05 -14.66 0.02
C ALA A 747 -30.38 -15.97 0.51
N THR A 748 -29.07 -16.06 0.34
CA THR A 748 -28.28 -17.17 0.89
C THR A 748 -28.57 -17.33 2.37
N THR A 749 -28.88 -18.56 2.80
CA THR A 749 -29.28 -18.81 4.19
C THR A 749 -28.08 -18.87 5.14
N ALA A 750 -28.33 -18.67 6.44
CA ALA A 750 -27.31 -18.79 7.48
C ALA A 750 -26.71 -20.21 7.49
N GLU A 751 -27.52 -21.23 7.24
CA GLU A 751 -27.08 -22.63 7.17
C GLU A 751 -26.19 -22.88 5.96
N GLN A 752 -26.57 -22.37 4.76
CA GLN A 752 -25.73 -22.43 3.57
C GLN A 752 -24.38 -21.73 3.79
N VAL A 753 -24.35 -20.61 4.52
CA VAL A 753 -23.10 -19.94 4.88
C VAL A 753 -22.21 -20.83 5.76
N ALA A 754 -22.82 -21.54 6.74
CA ALA A 754 -22.09 -22.48 7.58
C ALA A 754 -21.58 -23.69 6.80
N GLU A 755 -22.38 -24.22 5.87
CA GLU A 755 -21.98 -25.32 4.99
C GLU A 755 -20.82 -24.93 4.07
N LEU A 756 -20.90 -23.76 3.43
CA LEU A 756 -19.82 -23.22 2.62
C LEU A 756 -18.53 -23.03 3.43
N TYR A 757 -18.65 -22.59 4.70
CA TYR A 757 -17.49 -22.50 5.59
C TYR A 757 -16.91 -23.89 5.92
N ARG A 758 -17.75 -24.88 6.22
CA ARG A 758 -17.30 -26.27 6.47
C ARG A 758 -16.71 -26.93 5.22
N ALA A 759 -17.26 -26.64 4.04
CA ALA A 759 -16.78 -27.16 2.76
C ALA A 759 -15.40 -26.60 2.35
N GLN A 760 -14.93 -25.51 2.98
CA GLN A 760 -13.56 -25.03 2.75
C GLN A 760 -12.56 -26.08 3.23
N LYS A 761 -11.75 -26.64 2.32
CA LYS A 761 -10.79 -27.71 2.60
C LYS A 761 -9.82 -27.41 3.75
N ILE A 762 -9.55 -26.14 4.03
CA ILE A 762 -8.69 -25.69 5.14
C ILE A 762 -9.32 -26.03 6.51
N ASN A 763 -10.65 -26.08 6.60
CA ASN A 763 -11.36 -26.34 7.85
C ASN A 763 -11.54 -27.82 8.13
N HIS A 764 -11.51 -28.68 7.12
CA HIS A 764 -11.60 -30.14 7.30
C HIS A 764 -10.40 -30.75 8.04
N VAL A 765 -9.22 -30.15 7.92
CA VAL A 765 -8.02 -30.64 8.62
C VAL A 765 -8.07 -30.36 10.12
N ASN A 766 -8.79 -29.31 10.54
CA ASN A 766 -8.95 -28.99 11.97
C ASN A 766 -9.99 -29.87 12.67
N ASN A 767 -11.04 -30.30 11.97
CA ASN A 767 -12.09 -31.16 12.57
C ASN A 767 -11.67 -32.63 12.66
N GLN A 768 -10.82 -33.12 11.80
CA GLN A 768 -10.34 -34.53 11.86
C GLN A 768 -9.33 -34.79 12.99
N THR A 769 -8.73 -33.73 13.57
CA THR A 769 -7.87 -33.91 14.76
C THR A 769 -8.63 -33.86 16.06
N GLU A 770 -9.83 -33.27 16.11
CA GLU A 770 -10.67 -33.27 17.29
C GLU A 770 -11.50 -34.57 17.47
N GLU A 771 -11.79 -35.30 16.38
CA GLU A 771 -12.49 -36.59 16.41
C GLU A 771 -11.58 -37.80 16.69
N ASN A 772 -10.25 -37.64 16.66
CA ASN A 772 -9.31 -38.73 16.97
C ASN A 772 -8.69 -38.63 18.39
N ASP A 773 -9.06 -37.60 19.17
CA ASP A 773 -8.63 -37.43 20.56
C ASP A 773 -9.75 -37.63 21.59
N GLU A 774 -10.91 -38.19 21.18
CA GLU A 774 -11.90 -38.87 22.05
C GLU A 774 -11.77 -40.40 21.86
#